data_c068ff7b4e2c7abbacf2845c7db710f5
#
_entry.id   c068ff7b4e2c7abbacf2845c7db710f5
#
_cell.length_a   1.000
_cell.length_b   1.000
_cell.length_c   1.000
_cell.angle_alpha   90.00
_cell.angle_beta   90.00
_cell.angle_gamma   90.00
#
_symmetry.space_group_name_H-M   'P 1'
#
loop_
_entity.id
_entity.type
_entity.pdbx_description
1 polymer ?
#
loop_
_entity_poly.entity_id
_entity_poly.type
_entity_poly.pdbx_seq_one_letter_code
_entity_poly.pdbx_strand_id
1 'polypeptide(L)'
;MNRIINIKGRICAVFATKIIFITLIGISNFTFAQSGPLVSSYGVWDRGFEHNLKTYPFIRGASSDCPWDNIEKKSGVYDWSSMDVAVEKAYKNKMSVYLSFEAGPKTPDWVYEEGVPKVTTNDQMHDKFPYYPYYLSPIYKKLYTRFITEAAKHIHSYPIEKQAKIAFIQVKTGCTGDETPYKGESNDKNYDLPKEGADWQNFRTECFALYAKLFDQIEPKISLLFGSISADEDGGKDRKYQQQWDWVTKNIRGVLGIKAGALSRGSHFADEKTIVNTWQKYLIDPKGLKFFARSEMDQSWQRPVFQLNVQLNFYWAAINALNLGQSIWDVSSGAMEASKEEGFDYSFFFFDKYAGQIYPKTANNAFCALHKGLDYSDKVVYPEAEFGLASQKNIERAEKITAAFAKYGAAIDDKSALTMGQVKQRGNQAGFNDAGWKIWSDNYSRLLYQINPDETCIPIWRVNGPLTPRSSIYDRFARGFEHVSGKDAMYFKLHEGFSQDAKPKVMSINVVWYDGVEGSKWKLDYDAGAKTMKTAINITGKGDKKWHHEAVTIKDAVFRYGGIKGSDLALINTDDKDDIFSIVEVKRGEKDVPALLPQDENHAFSGHNKGTKYGKGENADEGDIQKKDKKGDKVKKNKNE
;
A
#
# COMPACT_ATOMS: atom_id res chain seq x y z
N MET A 1 -65.33 49.72 -8.21
CA MET A 1 -66.49 49.49 -9.08
C MET A 1 -66.48 48.07 -9.57
N ASN A 2 -67.27 47.22 -8.94
CA ASN A 2 -68.40 46.42 -9.48
C ASN A 2 -68.00 45.51 -10.69
N ARG A 3 -68.28 44.25 -10.76
CA ARG A 3 -69.35 43.40 -10.17
C ARG A 3 -68.97 41.92 -10.31
N ILE A 4 -69.39 41.18 -9.35
CA ILE A 4 -69.61 39.73 -9.25
C ILE A 4 -70.58 39.24 -10.34
N ILE A 5 -70.40 38.06 -10.92
CA ILE A 5 -71.51 37.12 -11.18
C ILE A 5 -71.06 35.71 -11.04
N ASN A 6 -71.76 34.96 -10.23
CA ASN A 6 -71.73 33.60 -9.87
C ASN A 6 -72.74 32.81 -10.68
N ILE A 7 -72.48 31.71 -11.33
CA ILE A 7 -73.49 30.76 -11.75
C ILE A 7 -73.02 29.31 -11.49
N LYS A 8 -73.78 28.67 -10.63
CA LYS A 8 -73.75 27.21 -10.38
C LYS A 8 -74.37 26.45 -11.55
N GLY A 9 -73.82 25.30 -11.90
CA GLY A 9 -74.51 24.30 -12.77
C GLY A 9 -73.94 22.93 -12.49
N ARG A 10 -74.71 22.11 -11.76
CA ARG A 10 -74.50 20.66 -11.61
C ARG A 10 -74.94 19.97 -12.91
N ILE A 11 -74.23 18.90 -13.32
CA ILE A 11 -74.87 17.69 -13.90
C ILE A 11 -73.80 16.55 -13.89
N CYS A 12 -74.20 15.47 -13.23
CA CYS A 12 -74.01 14.03 -13.37
C CYS A 12 -72.71 13.40 -13.86
N ALA A 13 -72.34 12.43 -13.05
CA ALA A 13 -71.37 11.42 -13.21
C ALA A 13 -71.63 10.43 -14.37
N VAL A 14 -70.57 10.00 -15.06
CA VAL A 14 -70.45 8.68 -15.66
C VAL A 14 -69.07 8.12 -15.32
N PHE A 15 -69.06 7.02 -14.59
CA PHE A 15 -67.88 6.22 -14.28
C PHE A 15 -67.29 5.64 -15.56
N ALA A 16 -66.08 5.92 -15.87
CA ALA A 16 -65.22 5.10 -16.74
C ALA A 16 -63.88 4.89 -16.03
N THR A 17 -63.80 3.75 -15.35
CA THR A 17 -62.60 3.26 -14.71
C THR A 17 -61.60 2.88 -15.80
N LYS A 18 -60.67 3.75 -16.14
CA LYS A 18 -59.43 3.38 -16.84
C LYS A 18 -58.36 3.08 -15.78
N ILE A 19 -58.14 1.80 -15.56
CA ILE A 19 -57.00 1.30 -14.85
C ILE A 19 -55.76 1.65 -15.70
N ILE A 20 -55.06 2.73 -15.33
CA ILE A 20 -53.71 2.99 -15.83
C ILE A 20 -52.79 2.14 -14.99
N PHE A 21 -52.34 1.03 -15.55
CA PHE A 21 -51.16 0.31 -15.10
C PHE A 21 -49.97 1.28 -15.33
N ILE A 22 -49.61 2.04 -14.32
CA ILE A 22 -48.32 2.67 -14.24
C ILE A 22 -47.36 1.53 -13.87
N THR A 23 -46.76 0.93 -14.89
CA THR A 23 -45.53 0.18 -14.72
C THR A 23 -44.49 1.20 -14.21
N LEU A 24 -44.30 1.22 -12.92
CA LEU A 24 -43.09 1.75 -12.32
C LEU A 24 -41.93 0.88 -12.83
N ILE A 25 -41.43 1.20 -14.00
CA ILE A 25 -40.05 0.86 -14.34
C ILE A 25 -39.26 1.64 -13.30
N GLY A 26 -38.88 0.93 -12.24
CA GLY A 26 -37.83 1.38 -11.36
C GLY A 26 -36.60 1.60 -12.23
N ILE A 27 -36.40 2.85 -12.64
CA ILE A 27 -35.09 3.30 -13.05
C ILE A 27 -34.29 3.20 -11.75
N SER A 28 -33.80 1.99 -11.45
CA SER A 28 -32.62 1.86 -10.62
C SER A 28 -31.63 2.77 -11.31
N ASN A 29 -31.35 3.90 -10.67
CA ASN A 29 -30.16 4.66 -10.96
C ASN A 29 -28.99 3.69 -10.80
N PHE A 30 -28.66 2.97 -11.87
CA PHE A 30 -27.34 2.45 -12.08
C PHE A 30 -26.48 3.72 -12.19
N THR A 31 -26.08 4.25 -11.04
CA THR A 31 -24.86 4.99 -10.96
C THR A 31 -23.83 4.07 -11.56
N PHE A 32 -23.49 4.30 -12.83
CA PHE A 32 -22.42 3.59 -13.51
C PHE A 32 -21.26 3.57 -12.55
N ALA A 33 -20.92 2.35 -12.13
CA ALA A 33 -19.87 2.12 -11.18
C ALA A 33 -18.64 2.84 -11.73
N GLN A 34 -18.09 3.66 -10.89
CA GLN A 34 -16.91 4.43 -11.15
C GLN A 34 -15.85 3.49 -11.73
N SER A 35 -15.43 3.74 -12.96
CA SER A 35 -14.39 2.98 -13.65
C SER A 35 -13.15 2.84 -12.74
N GLY A 36 -12.73 1.62 -12.49
CA GLY A 36 -11.57 1.33 -11.67
C GLY A 36 -11.85 0.35 -10.54
N PRO A 37 -10.82 -0.06 -9.80
CA PRO A 37 -11.02 -0.94 -8.66
C PRO A 37 -12.00 -0.27 -7.73
N LEU A 38 -13.09 -0.96 -7.45
CA LEU A 38 -14.02 -0.52 -6.42
C LEU A 38 -13.25 -0.46 -5.10
N VAL A 39 -13.61 0.48 -4.23
CA VAL A 39 -13.03 0.54 -2.87
C VAL A 39 -13.15 -0.81 -2.15
N SER A 40 -14.20 -1.58 -2.46
CA SER A 40 -14.37 -2.95 -1.98
C SER A 40 -13.33 -3.96 -2.50
N SER A 41 -12.57 -3.61 -3.53
CA SER A 41 -11.46 -4.43 -4.06
C SER A 41 -10.12 -4.08 -3.41
N TYR A 42 -10.04 -3.01 -2.64
CA TYR A 42 -8.83 -2.64 -1.93
C TYR A 42 -8.62 -3.57 -0.73
N GLY A 43 -7.40 -4.03 -0.56
CA GLY A 43 -7.01 -4.99 0.45
C GLY A 43 -5.88 -5.90 -0.01
N VAL A 44 -5.83 -7.08 0.57
CA VAL A 44 -4.81 -8.10 0.26
C VAL A 44 -5.25 -8.89 -0.97
N TRP A 45 -4.31 -9.12 -1.88
CA TRP A 45 -4.51 -9.88 -3.11
C TRP A 45 -3.61 -11.10 -3.15
N ASP A 46 -4.14 -12.23 -3.62
CA ASP A 46 -3.43 -13.49 -3.83
C ASP A 46 -2.86 -13.55 -5.25
N ARG A 47 -1.64 -14.02 -5.41
CA ARG A 47 -1.11 -14.31 -6.74
C ARG A 47 -1.65 -15.66 -7.21
N GLY A 48 -2.60 -15.62 -8.16
CA GLY A 48 -3.00 -16.79 -8.93
C GLY A 48 -4.22 -17.58 -8.48
N PHE A 49 -5.07 -17.15 -7.59
CA PHE A 49 -6.28 -17.87 -7.15
C PHE A 49 -6.01 -19.22 -6.47
N GLU A 50 -4.90 -19.37 -5.78
CA GLU A 50 -4.55 -20.63 -5.10
C GLU A 50 -5.26 -20.79 -3.76
N HIS A 51 -5.70 -19.70 -3.16
CA HIS A 51 -6.29 -19.67 -1.83
C HIS A 51 -7.78 -19.35 -1.85
N ASN A 52 -8.52 -19.98 -0.94
CA ASN A 52 -9.96 -19.77 -0.80
C ASN A 52 -10.31 -18.82 0.32
N LEU A 53 -11.42 -18.08 0.16
CA LEU A 53 -11.87 -17.06 1.12
C LEU A 53 -12.32 -17.63 2.46
N LYS A 54 -12.63 -18.92 2.57
CA LYS A 54 -12.98 -19.53 3.86
C LYS A 54 -11.76 -19.58 4.78
N THR A 55 -10.61 -19.91 4.22
CA THR A 55 -9.33 -19.98 4.96
C THR A 55 -8.66 -18.61 5.09
N TYR A 56 -8.78 -17.78 4.05
CA TYR A 56 -8.13 -16.48 3.92
C TYR A 56 -9.17 -15.38 3.64
N PRO A 57 -10.01 -15.00 4.61
CA PRO A 57 -11.15 -14.10 4.38
C PRO A 57 -10.77 -12.64 4.10
N PHE A 58 -9.50 -12.27 4.28
CA PHE A 58 -8.96 -10.96 3.95
C PHE A 58 -8.61 -10.80 2.46
N ILE A 59 -8.66 -11.86 1.63
CA ILE A 59 -8.34 -11.76 0.20
C ILE A 59 -9.46 -11.02 -0.52
N ARG A 60 -9.10 -9.98 -1.28
CA ARG A 60 -10.03 -9.17 -2.10
C ARG A 60 -9.94 -9.44 -3.59
N GLY A 61 -8.81 -9.95 -4.04
CA GLY A 61 -8.59 -10.22 -5.45
C GLY A 61 -7.42 -11.14 -5.72
N ALA A 62 -7.22 -11.42 -7.00
CA ALA A 62 -6.11 -12.23 -7.47
C ALA A 62 -5.57 -11.72 -8.80
N SER A 63 -4.32 -12.09 -9.11
CA SER A 63 -3.68 -11.76 -10.37
C SER A 63 -3.91 -12.83 -11.43
N SER A 64 -3.92 -12.41 -12.70
CA SER A 64 -3.86 -13.30 -13.85
C SER A 64 -2.95 -12.72 -14.91
N ASP A 65 -1.81 -13.36 -15.11
CA ASP A 65 -0.94 -13.06 -16.24
C ASP A 65 -1.49 -13.70 -17.52
N CYS A 66 -1.42 -12.92 -18.60
CA CYS A 66 -1.93 -13.27 -19.92
C CYS A 66 -0.77 -13.23 -20.94
N PRO A 67 0.10 -14.26 -20.99
CA PRO A 67 1.24 -14.29 -21.89
C PRO A 67 0.81 -14.36 -23.33
N TRP A 68 1.40 -13.52 -24.21
CA TRP A 68 1.03 -13.46 -25.63
C TRP A 68 1.29 -14.79 -26.34
N ASP A 69 2.42 -15.44 -26.08
CA ASP A 69 2.78 -16.75 -26.63
C ASP A 69 1.78 -17.88 -26.31
N ASN A 70 1.08 -17.77 -25.18
CA ASN A 70 0.04 -18.72 -24.80
C ASN A 70 -1.30 -18.41 -25.47
N ILE A 71 -1.62 -17.14 -25.62
CA ILE A 71 -2.91 -16.69 -26.16
C ILE A 71 -2.94 -16.78 -27.71
N GLU A 72 -1.89 -16.37 -28.37
CA GLU A 72 -1.81 -16.31 -29.84
C GLU A 72 -0.66 -17.18 -30.34
N LYS A 73 -0.81 -18.50 -30.23
CA LYS A 73 0.19 -19.49 -30.67
C LYS A 73 0.43 -19.46 -32.19
N LYS A 74 -0.58 -19.01 -32.94
CA LYS A 74 -0.51 -18.77 -34.39
C LYS A 74 -1.11 -17.43 -34.71
N SER A 75 -0.54 -16.73 -35.67
CA SER A 75 -1.00 -15.40 -36.09
C SER A 75 -2.52 -15.37 -36.33
N GLY A 76 -3.23 -14.50 -35.61
CA GLY A 76 -4.68 -14.31 -35.73
C GLY A 76 -5.55 -15.39 -35.09
N VAL A 77 -4.98 -16.38 -34.41
CA VAL A 77 -5.73 -17.44 -33.71
C VAL A 77 -5.55 -17.31 -32.20
N TYR A 78 -6.61 -16.89 -31.52
CA TYR A 78 -6.56 -16.55 -30.09
C TYR A 78 -7.22 -17.63 -29.23
N ASP A 79 -6.52 -18.04 -28.17
CA ASP A 79 -7.02 -18.90 -27.09
C ASP A 79 -7.13 -18.08 -25.80
N TRP A 80 -8.32 -17.61 -25.47
CA TRP A 80 -8.59 -16.80 -24.29
C TRP A 80 -8.92 -17.62 -23.04
N SER A 81 -8.89 -18.95 -23.13
CA SER A 81 -9.39 -19.86 -22.07
C SER A 81 -8.80 -19.62 -20.69
N SER A 82 -7.50 -19.31 -20.60
CA SER A 82 -6.84 -19.01 -19.30
C SER A 82 -7.40 -17.74 -18.66
N MET A 83 -7.62 -16.70 -19.46
CA MET A 83 -8.21 -15.44 -19.00
C MET A 83 -9.68 -15.63 -18.61
N ASP A 84 -10.45 -16.37 -19.42
CA ASP A 84 -11.85 -16.70 -19.14
C ASP A 84 -12.00 -17.44 -17.81
N VAL A 85 -11.13 -18.41 -17.55
CA VAL A 85 -11.10 -19.14 -16.27
C VAL A 85 -10.81 -18.21 -15.10
N ALA A 86 -9.87 -17.29 -15.23
CA ALA A 86 -9.52 -16.34 -14.16
C ALA A 86 -10.69 -15.38 -13.84
N VAL A 87 -11.32 -14.82 -14.88
CA VAL A 87 -12.50 -13.94 -14.72
C VAL A 87 -13.68 -14.70 -14.12
N GLU A 88 -13.92 -15.94 -14.56
CA GLU A 88 -14.98 -16.79 -14.02
C GLU A 88 -14.74 -17.15 -12.55
N LYS A 89 -13.49 -17.49 -12.16
CA LYS A 89 -13.12 -17.73 -10.76
C LYS A 89 -13.36 -16.49 -9.90
N ALA A 90 -12.94 -15.31 -10.38
CA ALA A 90 -13.17 -14.05 -9.67
C ALA A 90 -14.68 -13.80 -9.47
N TYR A 91 -15.48 -14.01 -10.50
CA TYR A 91 -16.93 -13.84 -10.45
C TYR A 91 -17.58 -14.80 -9.43
N LYS A 92 -17.29 -16.10 -9.53
CA LYS A 92 -17.85 -17.14 -8.63
C LYS A 92 -17.43 -16.93 -7.17
N ASN A 93 -16.20 -16.53 -6.94
CA ASN A 93 -15.66 -16.33 -5.59
C ASN A 93 -15.96 -14.93 -5.03
N LYS A 94 -16.67 -14.08 -5.76
CA LYS A 94 -16.94 -12.67 -5.37
C LYS A 94 -15.66 -11.85 -5.11
N MET A 95 -14.57 -12.23 -5.76
CA MET A 95 -13.29 -11.55 -5.73
C MET A 95 -13.16 -10.60 -6.92
N SER A 96 -12.11 -9.80 -6.92
CA SER A 96 -11.64 -9.05 -8.09
C SER A 96 -10.48 -9.77 -8.76
N VAL A 97 -10.22 -9.43 -10.02
CA VAL A 97 -9.04 -9.89 -10.76
C VAL A 97 -8.37 -8.70 -11.43
N TYR A 98 -7.04 -8.68 -11.50
CA TYR A 98 -6.36 -7.86 -12.48
C TYR A 98 -5.75 -8.73 -13.57
N LEU A 99 -5.69 -8.17 -14.77
CA LEU A 99 -5.12 -8.82 -15.94
C LEU A 99 -3.83 -8.10 -16.34
N SER A 100 -2.84 -8.85 -16.80
CA SER A 100 -1.62 -8.28 -17.35
C SER A 100 -1.19 -9.02 -18.62
N PHE A 101 -1.05 -8.28 -19.73
CA PHE A 101 -0.67 -8.84 -21.02
C PHE A 101 0.86 -8.81 -21.15
N GLU A 102 1.50 -9.96 -21.04
CA GLU A 102 2.94 -10.10 -21.14
C GLU A 102 3.35 -10.30 -22.60
N ALA A 103 3.84 -9.25 -23.23
CA ALA A 103 4.20 -9.26 -24.65
C ALA A 103 5.70 -9.14 -24.93
N GLY A 104 6.51 -8.68 -23.99
CA GLY A 104 7.97 -8.56 -24.18
C GLY A 104 8.65 -9.92 -24.32
N PRO A 105 9.08 -10.54 -23.20
CA PRO A 105 9.74 -11.85 -23.22
C PRO A 105 8.77 -12.99 -23.63
N LYS A 106 7.48 -12.73 -23.64
CA LYS A 106 6.42 -13.66 -24.04
C LYS A 106 5.87 -13.39 -25.43
N THR A 107 6.66 -12.77 -26.27
CA THR A 107 6.35 -12.59 -27.70
C THR A 107 6.42 -13.95 -28.41
N PRO A 108 5.36 -14.38 -29.14
CA PRO A 108 5.37 -15.65 -29.86
C PRO A 108 6.43 -15.76 -30.95
N ASP A 109 6.93 -16.95 -31.23
CA ASP A 109 7.99 -17.17 -32.23
C ASP A 109 7.59 -16.72 -33.64
N TRP A 110 6.32 -16.91 -34.03
CA TRP A 110 5.82 -16.47 -35.32
C TRP A 110 5.95 -14.95 -35.57
N VAL A 111 5.97 -14.13 -34.49
CA VAL A 111 6.20 -12.68 -34.62
C VAL A 111 7.60 -12.38 -35.12
N TYR A 112 8.58 -13.15 -34.69
CA TYR A 112 9.96 -13.04 -35.19
C TYR A 112 10.09 -13.57 -36.63
N GLU A 113 9.33 -14.61 -36.97
CA GLU A 113 9.27 -15.14 -38.33
C GLU A 113 8.66 -14.12 -39.30
N GLU A 114 7.78 -13.23 -38.82
CA GLU A 114 7.27 -12.09 -39.59
C GLU A 114 8.28 -10.93 -39.77
N GLY A 115 9.50 -11.07 -39.21
CA GLY A 115 10.61 -10.14 -39.43
C GLY A 115 10.89 -9.17 -38.29
N VAL A 116 10.35 -9.42 -37.11
CA VAL A 116 10.74 -8.66 -35.91
C VAL A 116 12.12 -9.11 -35.46
N PRO A 117 13.12 -8.21 -35.28
CA PRO A 117 14.45 -8.58 -34.85
C PRO A 117 14.42 -9.17 -33.42
N LYS A 118 15.17 -10.27 -33.21
CA LYS A 118 15.45 -10.86 -31.91
C LYS A 118 16.60 -10.12 -31.25
N VAL A 119 16.38 -9.61 -30.05
CA VAL A 119 17.41 -8.91 -29.27
C VAL A 119 17.89 -9.82 -28.16
N THR A 120 19.16 -10.18 -28.16
CA THR A 120 19.83 -10.87 -27.07
C THR A 120 20.56 -9.88 -26.18
N THR A 121 20.75 -10.23 -24.92
CA THR A 121 21.38 -9.35 -23.92
C THR A 121 22.53 -10.03 -23.20
N ASN A 122 23.34 -9.25 -22.49
CA ASN A 122 24.42 -9.72 -21.65
C ASN A 122 23.96 -10.18 -20.25
N ASP A 123 22.65 -10.22 -19.99
CA ASP A 123 22.12 -10.65 -18.69
C ASP A 123 22.25 -12.16 -18.49
N GLN A 124 22.42 -12.53 -17.24
CA GLN A 124 22.52 -13.91 -16.78
C GLN A 124 21.16 -14.63 -16.68
N MET A 125 20.07 -13.96 -17.00
CA MET A 125 18.73 -14.56 -17.06
C MET A 125 18.34 -15.05 -18.46
N HIS A 126 19.28 -15.11 -19.39
CA HIS A 126 19.02 -15.55 -20.76
C HIS A 126 18.47 -16.98 -20.88
N ASP A 127 18.70 -17.84 -19.88
CA ASP A 127 18.10 -19.19 -19.85
C ASP A 127 16.58 -19.15 -19.69
N LYS A 128 16.07 -18.11 -19.00
CA LYS A 128 14.63 -17.89 -18.82
C LYS A 128 14.03 -17.04 -19.95
N PHE A 129 14.79 -16.07 -20.45
CA PHE A 129 14.39 -15.14 -21.49
C PHE A 129 15.53 -15.01 -22.51
N PRO A 130 15.64 -15.95 -23.48
CA PRO A 130 16.79 -16.02 -24.37
C PRO A 130 16.89 -14.82 -25.31
N TYR A 131 15.78 -14.17 -25.62
CA TYR A 131 15.71 -12.99 -26.46
C TYR A 131 14.42 -12.19 -26.21
N TYR A 132 14.42 -10.96 -26.67
CA TYR A 132 13.33 -10.01 -26.62
C TYR A 132 13.01 -9.50 -28.03
N PRO A 133 11.79 -9.01 -28.30
CA PRO A 133 11.52 -8.33 -29.55
C PRO A 133 12.20 -6.96 -29.58
N TYR A 134 12.63 -6.52 -30.76
CA TYR A 134 12.94 -5.11 -30.95
C TYR A 134 11.65 -4.30 -30.96
N TYR A 135 11.33 -3.68 -29.84
CA TYR A 135 10.05 -3.00 -29.60
C TYR A 135 9.73 -1.87 -30.58
N LEU A 136 10.76 -1.23 -31.17
CA LEU A 136 10.58 -0.13 -32.13
C LEU A 136 10.34 -0.62 -33.55
N SER A 137 10.45 -1.91 -33.83
CA SER A 137 10.10 -2.48 -35.13
C SER A 137 8.67 -2.09 -35.53
N PRO A 138 8.42 -1.53 -36.71
CA PRO A 138 7.07 -1.24 -37.17
C PRO A 138 6.17 -2.47 -37.21
N ILE A 139 6.75 -3.64 -37.52
CA ILE A 139 6.05 -4.92 -37.53
C ILE A 139 5.62 -5.27 -36.12
N TYR A 140 6.53 -5.19 -35.12
CA TYR A 140 6.19 -5.43 -33.73
C TYR A 140 5.07 -4.51 -33.24
N LYS A 141 5.19 -3.21 -33.45
CA LYS A 141 4.17 -2.23 -33.06
C LYS A 141 2.79 -2.55 -33.64
N LYS A 142 2.75 -2.95 -34.91
CA LYS A 142 1.50 -3.35 -35.58
C LYS A 142 0.90 -4.62 -34.96
N LEU A 143 1.70 -5.65 -34.74
CA LEU A 143 1.25 -6.93 -34.22
C LEU A 143 0.83 -6.81 -32.74
N TYR A 144 1.62 -6.09 -31.94
CA TYR A 144 1.29 -5.78 -30.55
C TYR A 144 -0.03 -4.98 -30.44
N THR A 145 -0.21 -3.96 -31.27
CA THR A 145 -1.45 -3.18 -31.31
C THR A 145 -2.64 -4.08 -31.64
N ARG A 146 -2.51 -4.99 -32.60
CA ARG A 146 -3.54 -5.98 -32.94
C ARG A 146 -3.85 -6.87 -31.73
N PHE A 147 -2.84 -7.45 -31.09
CA PHE A 147 -3.02 -8.34 -29.95
C PHE A 147 -3.78 -7.65 -28.80
N ILE A 148 -3.37 -6.47 -28.37
CA ILE A 148 -4.05 -5.74 -27.29
C ILE A 148 -5.46 -5.30 -27.71
N THR A 149 -5.69 -5.00 -29.00
CA THR A 149 -7.02 -4.65 -29.52
C THR A 149 -7.97 -5.86 -29.45
N GLU A 150 -7.51 -7.04 -29.85
CA GLU A 150 -8.33 -8.27 -29.77
C GLU A 150 -8.59 -8.67 -28.30
N ALA A 151 -7.60 -8.52 -27.42
CA ALA A 151 -7.79 -8.71 -25.99
C ALA A 151 -8.87 -7.79 -25.42
N ALA A 152 -8.84 -6.50 -25.80
CA ALA A 152 -9.87 -5.55 -25.38
C ALA A 152 -11.27 -5.92 -25.89
N LYS A 153 -11.39 -6.31 -27.16
CA LYS A 153 -12.66 -6.79 -27.73
C LYS A 153 -13.21 -8.00 -26.97
N HIS A 154 -12.35 -8.95 -26.63
CA HIS A 154 -12.74 -10.12 -25.87
C HIS A 154 -13.21 -9.74 -24.46
N ILE A 155 -12.48 -8.88 -23.76
CA ILE A 155 -12.87 -8.40 -22.41
C ILE A 155 -14.22 -7.65 -22.46
N HIS A 156 -14.42 -6.77 -23.42
CA HIS A 156 -15.67 -6.03 -23.56
C HIS A 156 -16.85 -6.92 -24.04
N SER A 157 -16.59 -8.14 -24.49
CA SER A 157 -17.63 -9.13 -24.81
C SER A 157 -18.18 -9.86 -23.59
N TYR A 158 -17.52 -9.80 -22.43
CA TYR A 158 -18.04 -10.42 -21.22
C TYR A 158 -19.34 -9.76 -20.76
N PRO A 159 -20.23 -10.51 -20.08
CA PRO A 159 -21.35 -9.95 -19.33
C PRO A 159 -20.85 -8.87 -18.36
N ILE A 160 -21.66 -7.81 -18.18
CA ILE A 160 -21.28 -6.63 -17.40
C ILE A 160 -20.86 -6.97 -15.96
N GLU A 161 -21.50 -7.96 -15.34
CA GLU A 161 -21.21 -8.44 -14.00
C GLU A 161 -19.84 -9.13 -13.92
N LYS A 162 -19.34 -9.72 -15.00
CA LYS A 162 -17.99 -10.28 -15.09
C LYS A 162 -16.96 -9.20 -15.39
N GLN A 163 -17.27 -8.28 -16.30
CA GLN A 163 -16.41 -7.11 -16.53
C GLN A 163 -16.17 -6.34 -15.22
N ALA A 164 -17.18 -6.18 -14.37
CA ALA A 164 -17.07 -5.53 -13.06
C ALA A 164 -16.14 -6.25 -12.07
N LYS A 165 -15.70 -7.48 -12.37
CA LYS A 165 -14.68 -8.19 -11.58
C LYS A 165 -13.27 -7.89 -12.01
N ILE A 166 -13.07 -7.32 -13.19
CA ILE A 166 -11.76 -6.86 -13.64
C ILE A 166 -11.49 -5.49 -13.02
N ALA A 167 -10.75 -5.49 -11.93
CA ALA A 167 -10.48 -4.28 -11.18
C ALA A 167 -9.59 -3.30 -11.96
N PHE A 168 -8.58 -3.83 -12.63
CA PHE A 168 -7.68 -3.04 -13.48
C PHE A 168 -6.90 -3.93 -14.44
N ILE A 169 -6.27 -3.29 -15.43
CA ILE A 169 -5.31 -3.92 -16.32
C ILE A 169 -3.95 -3.29 -16.05
N GLN A 170 -2.93 -4.11 -15.81
CA GLN A 170 -1.56 -3.64 -15.71
C GLN A 170 -0.98 -3.43 -17.11
N VAL A 171 -0.52 -2.22 -17.37
CA VAL A 171 0.12 -1.86 -18.65
C VAL A 171 1.58 -2.33 -18.61
N LYS A 172 1.84 -3.50 -19.20
CA LYS A 172 3.20 -4.05 -19.36
C LYS A 172 3.72 -3.74 -20.74
N THR A 173 4.79 -2.95 -20.82
CA THR A 173 5.35 -2.50 -22.10
C THR A 173 6.70 -3.14 -22.43
N GLY A 174 7.43 -3.60 -21.42
CA GLY A 174 8.77 -4.16 -21.56
C GLY A 174 8.92 -5.53 -20.92
N CYS A 175 10.16 -5.89 -20.60
CA CYS A 175 10.45 -7.09 -19.83
C CYS A 175 10.07 -6.88 -18.34
N THR A 176 9.84 -7.94 -17.61
CA THR A 176 9.57 -7.95 -16.17
C THR A 176 8.53 -6.94 -15.67
N GLY A 177 7.64 -6.53 -16.56
CA GLY A 177 6.45 -5.83 -16.15
C GLY A 177 6.42 -4.36 -16.32
N ASP A 178 7.39 -3.75 -17.12
CA ASP A 178 7.04 -2.39 -17.51
C ASP A 178 8.17 -1.33 -17.58
N GLU A 179 9.24 -1.53 -16.82
CA GLU A 179 10.16 -0.40 -16.65
C GLU A 179 11.30 -0.41 -17.67
N THR A 180 11.77 -1.60 -18.02
CA THR A 180 12.93 -1.77 -18.90
C THR A 180 12.56 -2.50 -20.19
N PRO A 181 13.15 -2.12 -21.32
CA PRO A 181 12.94 -2.88 -22.56
C PRO A 181 13.49 -4.30 -22.43
N TYR A 182 14.67 -4.44 -21.87
CA TYR A 182 15.38 -5.70 -21.72
C TYR A 182 15.89 -5.91 -20.31
N LYS A 183 16.19 -7.15 -19.94
CA LYS A 183 17.09 -7.46 -18.85
C LYS A 183 18.51 -7.42 -19.41
N GLY A 184 19.39 -6.62 -18.77
CA GLY A 184 20.73 -6.36 -19.26
C GLY A 184 20.80 -5.39 -20.45
N GLU A 185 22.00 -5.26 -21.02
CA GLU A 185 22.28 -4.45 -22.18
C GLU A 185 22.20 -5.30 -23.45
N SER A 186 21.74 -4.73 -24.54
CA SER A 186 21.71 -5.42 -25.83
C SER A 186 23.11 -5.81 -26.30
N ASN A 187 23.25 -7.02 -26.82
CA ASN A 187 24.49 -7.48 -27.45
C ASN A 187 24.72 -6.83 -28.84
N ASP A 188 23.69 -6.28 -29.45
CA ASP A 188 23.75 -5.54 -30.71
C ASP A 188 23.35 -4.08 -30.48
N LYS A 189 24.30 -3.17 -30.70
CA LYS A 189 24.12 -1.73 -30.50
C LYS A 189 23.02 -1.13 -31.42
N ASN A 190 22.69 -1.76 -32.53
CA ASN A 190 21.60 -1.30 -33.40
C ASN A 190 20.22 -1.47 -32.74
N TYR A 191 20.11 -2.31 -31.76
CA TYR A 191 18.88 -2.61 -31.03
C TYR A 191 18.95 -2.19 -29.54
N ASP A 192 19.95 -1.39 -29.19
CA ASP A 192 20.07 -0.89 -27.82
C ASP A 192 18.96 0.12 -27.54
N LEU A 193 18.25 -0.11 -26.43
CA LEU A 193 17.18 0.75 -25.93
C LEU A 193 17.43 1.05 -24.47
N PRO A 194 18.17 2.11 -24.16
CA PRO A 194 18.36 2.53 -22.79
C PRO A 194 17.03 2.80 -22.08
N LYS A 195 16.88 2.33 -20.85
CA LYS A 195 15.67 2.49 -20.04
C LYS A 195 15.19 3.94 -19.96
N GLU A 196 16.13 4.88 -19.86
CA GLU A 196 15.89 6.32 -19.80
C GLU A 196 15.95 7.01 -21.20
N GLY A 197 16.19 6.24 -22.26
CA GLY A 197 16.28 6.76 -23.62
C GLY A 197 14.93 7.27 -24.14
N ALA A 198 14.98 8.36 -24.93
CA ALA A 198 13.77 8.98 -25.49
C ALA A 198 12.91 8.01 -26.32
N ASP A 199 13.54 7.16 -27.10
CA ASP A 199 12.83 6.20 -27.97
C ASP A 199 12.02 5.18 -27.15
N TRP A 200 12.61 4.66 -26.05
CA TRP A 200 11.90 3.78 -25.14
C TRP A 200 10.76 4.51 -24.42
N GLN A 201 11.01 5.71 -23.95
CA GLN A 201 10.00 6.51 -23.25
C GLN A 201 8.83 6.88 -24.18
N ASN A 202 9.10 7.19 -25.44
CA ASN A 202 8.08 7.46 -26.45
C ASN A 202 7.25 6.20 -26.75
N PHE A 203 7.90 5.05 -26.94
CA PHE A 203 7.21 3.78 -27.13
C PHE A 203 6.27 3.44 -25.95
N ARG A 204 6.72 3.64 -24.70
CA ARG A 204 5.86 3.47 -23.54
C ARG A 204 4.62 4.36 -23.61
N THR A 205 4.80 5.63 -23.98
CA THR A 205 3.68 6.57 -24.09
C THR A 205 2.71 6.18 -25.22
N GLU A 206 3.21 5.66 -26.35
CA GLU A 206 2.38 5.08 -27.42
C GLU A 206 1.53 3.91 -26.88
N CYS A 207 2.14 3.01 -26.10
CA CYS A 207 1.43 1.91 -25.45
C CYS A 207 0.38 2.43 -24.45
N PHE A 208 0.70 3.44 -23.63
CA PHE A 208 -0.25 4.04 -22.69
C PHE A 208 -1.47 4.60 -23.43
N ALA A 209 -1.25 5.27 -24.58
CA ALA A 209 -2.33 5.79 -25.42
C ALA A 209 -3.21 4.66 -25.98
N LEU A 210 -2.62 3.55 -26.41
CA LEU A 210 -3.34 2.38 -26.88
C LEU A 210 -4.25 1.82 -25.79
N TYR A 211 -3.70 1.55 -24.59
CA TYR A 211 -4.48 1.01 -23.47
C TYR A 211 -5.57 1.99 -23.01
N ALA A 212 -5.25 3.27 -22.90
CA ALA A 212 -6.24 4.30 -22.54
C ALA A 212 -7.42 4.32 -23.51
N LYS A 213 -7.15 4.27 -24.82
CA LYS A 213 -8.18 4.22 -25.86
C LYS A 213 -9.07 2.99 -25.73
N LEU A 214 -8.49 1.82 -25.39
CA LEU A 214 -9.19 0.54 -25.40
C LEU A 214 -9.92 0.24 -24.07
N PHE A 215 -9.46 0.77 -22.94
CA PHE A 215 -9.98 0.40 -21.63
C PHE A 215 -10.49 1.59 -20.80
N ASP A 216 -9.82 2.75 -20.86
CA ASP A 216 -10.19 3.91 -20.06
C ASP A 216 -11.22 4.82 -20.77
N GLN A 217 -11.28 4.80 -22.09
CA GLN A 217 -12.16 5.66 -22.88
C GLN A 217 -13.41 4.97 -23.43
N ILE A 218 -13.56 3.67 -23.20
CA ILE A 218 -14.73 2.87 -23.58
C ILE A 218 -15.49 2.49 -22.32
N GLU A 219 -16.82 2.59 -22.35
CA GLU A 219 -17.66 2.17 -21.21
C GLU A 219 -18.04 0.67 -21.32
N PRO A 220 -18.04 -0.08 -20.21
CA PRO A 220 -17.58 0.36 -18.89
C PRO A 220 -16.06 0.50 -18.86
N LYS A 221 -15.60 1.59 -18.29
CA LYS A 221 -14.16 1.84 -18.15
C LYS A 221 -13.52 0.79 -17.26
N ILE A 222 -12.29 0.41 -17.60
CA ILE A 222 -11.44 -0.43 -16.76
C ILE A 222 -10.21 0.38 -16.40
N SER A 223 -9.88 0.44 -15.12
CA SER A 223 -8.71 1.17 -14.63
C SER A 223 -7.41 0.59 -15.17
N LEU A 224 -6.41 1.45 -15.30
CA LEU A 224 -5.09 1.06 -15.76
C LEU A 224 -4.07 1.25 -14.64
N LEU A 225 -3.17 0.27 -14.46
CA LEU A 225 -2.04 0.32 -13.55
C LEU A 225 -0.75 0.51 -14.34
N PHE A 226 0.01 1.53 -13.98
CA PHE A 226 1.28 1.86 -14.62
C PHE A 226 2.45 1.63 -13.67
N GLY A 227 3.54 1.07 -14.18
CA GLY A 227 4.79 0.94 -13.46
C GLY A 227 5.75 2.08 -13.76
N SER A 228 6.67 2.36 -12.85
CA SER A 228 7.75 3.35 -12.99
C SER A 228 7.26 4.70 -13.56
N ILE A 229 6.18 5.20 -12.99
CA ILE A 229 5.71 6.56 -13.18
C ILE A 229 5.69 7.24 -11.81
N SER A 230 6.40 8.31 -11.65
CA SER A 230 6.39 9.11 -10.44
C SER A 230 6.68 10.56 -10.77
N ALA A 231 6.01 11.47 -10.09
CA ALA A 231 6.42 12.86 -10.09
C ALA A 231 7.66 12.98 -9.21
N ASP A 232 8.76 13.44 -9.76
CA ASP A 232 9.91 13.84 -8.97
C ASP A 232 9.69 15.28 -8.49
N GLU A 233 9.22 15.43 -7.26
CA GLU A 233 8.87 16.74 -6.70
C GLU A 233 10.09 17.54 -6.23
N ASP A 234 11.21 16.88 -5.98
CA ASP A 234 12.41 17.53 -5.44
C ASP A 234 13.17 18.38 -6.48
N GLY A 235 12.63 18.50 -7.71
CA GLY A 235 13.32 19.23 -8.78
C GLY A 235 14.69 18.63 -9.12
N GLY A 236 14.92 17.41 -8.64
CA GLY A 236 16.15 16.66 -8.82
C GLY A 236 16.48 16.46 -10.28
N LYS A 237 17.74 16.25 -10.58
CA LYS A 237 18.27 16.04 -11.93
C LYS A 237 17.70 14.77 -12.61
N ASP A 238 16.97 13.93 -11.88
CA ASP A 238 16.47 12.63 -12.30
C ASP A 238 14.96 12.62 -12.56
N ARG A 239 14.48 13.51 -13.42
CA ARG A 239 13.08 13.48 -13.92
C ARG A 239 12.82 12.34 -14.92
N LYS A 240 13.38 11.17 -14.68
CA LYS A 240 13.41 10.07 -15.65
C LYS A 240 12.04 9.61 -16.13
N TYR A 241 11.02 9.77 -15.29
CA TYR A 241 9.66 9.32 -15.58
C TYR A 241 8.62 10.46 -15.58
N GLN A 242 9.06 11.71 -15.53
CA GLN A 242 8.18 12.87 -15.50
C GLN A 242 7.30 12.94 -16.76
N GLN A 243 7.82 12.61 -17.91
CA GLN A 243 7.05 12.57 -19.17
C GLN A 243 5.88 11.59 -19.06
N GLN A 244 6.09 10.39 -18.50
CA GLN A 244 5.05 9.38 -18.31
C GLN A 244 4.04 9.85 -17.28
N TRP A 245 4.51 10.43 -16.17
CA TRP A 245 3.63 11.00 -15.16
C TRP A 245 2.73 12.09 -15.73
N ASP A 246 3.30 13.04 -16.45
CA ASP A 246 2.55 14.14 -17.06
C ASP A 246 1.53 13.62 -18.08
N TRP A 247 1.92 12.60 -18.84
CA TRP A 247 1.02 11.99 -19.82
C TRP A 247 -0.17 11.30 -19.14
N VAL A 248 0.06 10.42 -18.16
CA VAL A 248 -1.01 9.66 -17.51
C VAL A 248 -1.95 10.57 -16.73
N THR A 249 -1.43 11.54 -15.99
CA THR A 249 -2.25 12.49 -15.21
C THR A 249 -3.09 13.42 -16.09
N LYS A 250 -2.66 13.67 -17.32
CA LYS A 250 -3.39 14.48 -18.30
C LYS A 250 -4.45 13.67 -19.07
N ASN A 251 -4.18 12.43 -19.39
CA ASN A 251 -4.93 11.68 -20.40
C ASN A 251 -5.83 10.57 -19.83
N ILE A 252 -5.51 10.01 -18.65
CA ILE A 252 -6.36 9.01 -18.00
C ILE A 252 -7.58 9.66 -17.39
N ARG A 253 -8.76 9.12 -17.67
CA ARG A 253 -10.07 9.66 -17.25
C ARG A 253 -10.69 8.89 -16.09
N GLY A 254 -10.30 7.64 -15.92
CA GLY A 254 -10.72 6.79 -14.82
C GLY A 254 -9.84 6.93 -13.58
N VAL A 255 -9.81 5.87 -12.78
CA VAL A 255 -8.91 5.78 -11.62
C VAL A 255 -7.53 5.31 -12.08
N LEU A 256 -6.52 6.09 -11.77
CA LEU A 256 -5.14 5.83 -12.17
C LEU A 256 -4.44 4.93 -11.14
N GLY A 257 -3.96 3.78 -11.58
CA GLY A 257 -3.16 2.87 -10.76
C GLY A 257 -1.65 3.13 -10.88
N ILE A 258 -0.97 3.10 -9.76
CA ILE A 258 0.49 3.21 -9.67
C ILE A 258 1.05 1.93 -9.05
N LYS A 259 2.01 1.30 -9.75
CA LYS A 259 2.74 0.16 -9.21
C LYS A 259 3.88 0.64 -8.32
N ALA A 260 3.92 0.11 -7.12
CA ALA A 260 4.99 0.34 -6.17
C ALA A 260 5.62 -0.97 -5.72
N GLY A 261 6.94 -1.03 -5.72
CA GLY A 261 7.68 -2.16 -5.17
C GLY A 261 8.03 -2.01 -3.68
N ALA A 262 7.35 -1.11 -2.97
CA ALA A 262 7.80 -0.66 -1.66
C ALA A 262 7.79 -1.75 -0.57
N LEU A 263 6.82 -2.66 -0.60
CA LEU A 263 6.65 -3.65 0.48
C LEU A 263 7.56 -4.87 0.36
N SER A 264 7.97 -5.19 -0.86
CA SER A 264 8.73 -6.42 -1.11
C SER A 264 10.18 -6.40 -0.64
N ARG A 265 10.69 -5.24 -0.18
CA ARG A 265 12.13 -5.06 0.03
C ARG A 265 12.50 -4.46 1.38
N GLY A 266 11.59 -4.40 2.33
CA GLY A 266 11.83 -3.74 3.61
C GLY A 266 11.99 -2.22 3.47
N SER A 267 11.53 -1.64 2.37
CA SER A 267 11.62 -0.19 2.09
C SER A 267 10.78 0.68 3.03
N HIS A 268 9.99 0.06 3.90
CA HIS A 268 9.27 0.75 4.97
C HIS A 268 10.18 1.44 6.00
N PHE A 269 11.50 1.37 5.82
CA PHE A 269 12.47 2.08 6.64
C PHE A 269 13.43 2.97 5.83
N ALA A 270 13.31 3.01 4.51
CA ALA A 270 14.21 3.76 3.66
C ALA A 270 13.47 4.48 2.52
N ASP A 271 13.90 5.66 2.18
CA ASP A 271 13.40 6.49 1.06
C ASP A 271 11.88 6.76 1.08
N GLU A 272 11.24 6.68 2.25
CA GLU A 272 9.79 6.82 2.40
C GLU A 272 9.28 8.21 2.03
N LYS A 273 10.03 9.26 2.36
CA LYS A 273 9.64 10.63 2.04
C LYS A 273 9.43 10.86 0.55
N THR A 274 10.25 10.25 -0.31
CA THR A 274 10.08 10.35 -1.76
C THR A 274 8.77 9.72 -2.20
N ILE A 275 8.41 8.56 -1.63
CA ILE A 275 7.14 7.89 -1.91
C ILE A 275 5.96 8.70 -1.37
N VAL A 276 6.06 9.17 -0.13
CA VAL A 276 5.01 9.95 0.53
C VAL A 276 4.75 11.26 -0.21
N ASN A 277 5.76 12.02 -0.53
CA ASN A 277 5.61 13.29 -1.23
C ASN A 277 4.97 13.12 -2.60
N THR A 278 5.28 12.01 -3.29
CA THR A 278 4.70 11.71 -4.60
C THR A 278 3.28 11.18 -4.52
N TRP A 279 2.95 10.36 -3.50
CA TRP A 279 1.73 9.57 -3.50
C TRP A 279 0.68 10.03 -2.52
N GLN A 280 1.02 10.29 -1.25
CA GLN A 280 0.03 10.76 -0.28
C GLN A 280 -0.67 12.02 -0.76
N LYS A 281 0.09 12.93 -1.36
CA LYS A 281 -0.44 14.17 -1.92
C LYS A 281 -1.53 13.91 -2.96
N TYR A 282 -1.39 12.89 -3.79
CA TYR A 282 -2.34 12.56 -4.84
C TYR A 282 -3.44 11.60 -4.39
N LEU A 283 -3.14 10.68 -3.48
CA LEU A 283 -4.13 9.70 -2.99
C LEU A 283 -5.18 10.34 -2.08
N ILE A 284 -4.83 11.39 -1.37
CA ILE A 284 -5.69 12.09 -0.42
C ILE A 284 -6.19 13.42 -0.97
N ASP A 285 -5.53 13.99 -1.98
CA ASP A 285 -5.83 15.32 -2.49
C ASP A 285 -6.85 15.30 -3.62
N PRO A 286 -7.82 16.20 -3.48
CA PRO A 286 -8.95 16.36 -4.38
C PRO A 286 -8.69 17.14 -5.66
N LYS A 287 -7.49 17.32 -6.16
CA LYS A 287 -7.30 17.94 -7.49
C LYS A 287 -8.08 17.22 -8.61
N GLY A 288 -9.05 16.36 -8.21
CA GLY A 288 -9.96 15.65 -9.10
C GLY A 288 -9.40 14.36 -9.66
N LEU A 289 -8.13 14.07 -9.46
CA LEU A 289 -7.51 12.81 -9.85
C LEU A 289 -7.79 11.75 -8.78
N LYS A 290 -8.17 10.57 -9.23
CA LYS A 290 -8.39 9.41 -8.37
C LYS A 290 -7.29 8.41 -8.60
N PHE A 291 -6.63 8.01 -7.51
CA PHE A 291 -5.50 7.10 -7.57
C PHE A 291 -5.76 5.87 -6.71
N PHE A 292 -5.13 4.78 -7.10
CA PHE A 292 -4.86 3.65 -6.22
C PHE A 292 -3.40 3.22 -6.41
N ALA A 293 -2.83 2.61 -5.38
CA ALA A 293 -1.48 2.10 -5.44
C ALA A 293 -1.46 0.60 -5.11
N ARG A 294 -0.72 -0.17 -5.90
CA ARG A 294 -0.49 -1.59 -5.70
C ARG A 294 0.97 -1.82 -5.33
N SER A 295 1.19 -2.49 -4.21
CA SER A 295 2.52 -2.97 -3.79
C SER A 295 2.61 -4.48 -3.85
N GLU A 296 3.82 -4.98 -4.01
CA GLU A 296 4.12 -6.40 -4.04
C GLU A 296 4.85 -6.84 -2.77
N MET A 297 4.47 -8.01 -2.24
CA MET A 297 5.25 -8.80 -1.33
C MET A 297 5.49 -10.16 -1.99
N ASP A 298 6.63 -10.28 -2.64
CA ASP A 298 7.10 -11.54 -3.23
C ASP A 298 7.73 -12.46 -2.16
N GLN A 299 8.83 -13.13 -2.45
CA GLN A 299 9.57 -13.94 -1.50
C GLN A 299 10.50 -13.12 -0.58
N SER A 300 10.46 -11.79 -0.63
CA SER A 300 11.38 -10.93 0.16
C SER A 300 11.19 -11.09 1.67
N TRP A 301 10.03 -11.54 2.12
CA TRP A 301 9.77 -11.88 3.51
C TRP A 301 10.67 -13.01 4.05
N GLN A 302 11.25 -13.84 3.17
CA GLN A 302 12.21 -14.90 3.55
C GLN A 302 13.61 -14.37 3.81
N ARG A 303 13.86 -13.09 3.59
CA ARG A 303 15.17 -12.49 3.87
C ARG A 303 15.46 -12.44 5.36
N PRO A 304 16.74 -12.55 5.75
CA PRO A 304 17.13 -12.61 7.17
C PRO A 304 16.54 -11.48 8.02
N VAL A 305 16.43 -10.29 7.49
CA VAL A 305 15.87 -9.13 8.20
C VAL A 305 14.40 -9.30 8.56
N PHE A 306 13.60 -9.88 7.68
CA PHE A 306 12.21 -10.21 8.00
C PHE A 306 12.11 -11.40 8.95
N GLN A 307 12.99 -12.36 8.77
CA GLN A 307 12.99 -13.61 9.54
C GLN A 307 13.43 -13.43 11.00
N LEU A 308 14.07 -12.33 11.33
CA LEU A 308 14.46 -12.04 12.72
C LEU A 308 13.22 -11.96 13.64
N ASN A 309 12.15 -11.30 13.19
CA ASN A 309 10.83 -11.36 13.79
C ASN A 309 9.78 -11.09 12.70
N VAL A 310 9.31 -12.16 12.07
CA VAL A 310 8.41 -12.05 10.90
C VAL A 310 7.09 -11.39 11.25
N GLN A 311 6.54 -11.67 12.43
CA GLN A 311 5.26 -11.10 12.87
C GLN A 311 5.37 -9.59 13.01
N LEU A 312 6.36 -9.10 13.75
CA LEU A 312 6.62 -7.69 13.95
C LEU A 312 6.88 -6.96 12.62
N ASN A 313 7.70 -7.54 11.77
CA ASN A 313 8.05 -6.92 10.51
C ASN A 313 6.89 -6.84 9.52
N PHE A 314 6.04 -7.86 9.43
CA PHE A 314 4.82 -7.80 8.62
C PHE A 314 3.81 -6.78 9.15
N TYR A 315 3.66 -6.69 10.47
CA TYR A 315 2.75 -5.71 11.07
C TYR A 315 3.16 -4.28 10.73
N TRP A 316 4.42 -3.94 10.95
CA TRP A 316 4.91 -2.59 10.65
C TRP A 316 4.98 -2.31 9.16
N ALA A 317 5.23 -3.32 8.32
CA ALA A 317 5.14 -3.18 6.86
C ALA A 317 3.69 -2.87 6.42
N ALA A 318 2.69 -3.53 7.00
CA ALA A 318 1.29 -3.26 6.73
C ALA A 318 0.88 -1.84 7.13
N ILE A 319 1.26 -1.40 8.33
CA ILE A 319 0.98 -0.05 8.83
C ILE A 319 1.65 1.01 7.95
N ASN A 320 2.93 0.83 7.63
CA ASN A 320 3.65 1.74 6.75
C ASN A 320 3.03 1.81 5.36
N ALA A 321 2.67 0.68 4.76
CA ALA A 321 2.01 0.64 3.47
C ALA A 321 0.71 1.44 3.46
N LEU A 322 -0.09 1.31 4.50
CA LEU A 322 -1.31 2.10 4.69
C LEU A 322 -1.01 3.58 4.86
N ASN A 323 0.00 3.94 5.64
CA ASN A 323 0.44 5.32 5.81
C ASN A 323 0.87 5.93 4.47
N LEU A 324 1.55 5.17 3.62
CA LEU A 324 1.96 5.58 2.27
C LEU A 324 0.79 5.65 1.28
N GLY A 325 -0.42 5.26 1.66
CA GLY A 325 -1.59 5.29 0.79
C GLY A 325 -1.76 4.08 -0.11
N GLN A 326 -1.08 2.97 0.18
CA GLN A 326 -1.27 1.74 -0.56
C GLN A 326 -2.70 1.23 -0.44
N SER A 327 -3.27 0.78 -1.57
CA SER A 327 -4.65 0.30 -1.65
C SER A 327 -4.71 -1.21 -1.84
N ILE A 328 -3.69 -1.77 -2.49
CA ILE A 328 -3.62 -3.19 -2.81
C ILE A 328 -2.25 -3.73 -2.38
N TRP A 329 -2.28 -4.77 -1.59
CA TRP A 329 -1.11 -5.55 -1.21
C TRP A 329 -1.15 -6.91 -1.90
N ASP A 330 -0.39 -7.05 -2.96
CA ASP A 330 -0.26 -8.27 -3.75
C ASP A 330 0.77 -9.19 -3.08
N VAL A 331 0.30 -10.31 -2.55
CA VAL A 331 1.07 -11.21 -1.69
C VAL A 331 1.31 -12.54 -2.39
N SER A 332 2.55 -13.03 -2.36
CA SER A 332 2.89 -14.34 -2.91
C SER A 332 2.20 -15.46 -2.15
N SER A 333 1.87 -16.55 -2.87
CA SER A 333 1.22 -17.74 -2.30
C SER A 333 1.99 -18.29 -1.10
N GLY A 334 3.31 -18.34 -1.17
CA GLY A 334 4.14 -18.80 -0.04
C GLY A 334 4.02 -17.91 1.21
N ALA A 335 3.89 -16.60 1.07
CA ALA A 335 3.66 -15.71 2.21
C ALA A 335 2.25 -15.86 2.78
N MET A 336 1.24 -16.13 1.93
CA MET A 336 -0.11 -16.46 2.37
C MET A 336 -0.13 -17.72 3.24
N GLU A 337 0.48 -18.80 2.77
CA GLU A 337 0.56 -20.07 3.49
C GLU A 337 1.32 -19.90 4.81
N ALA A 338 2.51 -19.28 4.75
CA ALA A 338 3.33 -19.04 5.93
C ALA A 338 2.61 -18.16 6.97
N SER A 339 1.75 -17.25 6.55
CA SER A 339 1.05 -16.36 7.48
C SER A 339 0.22 -17.11 8.51
N LYS A 340 -0.38 -18.24 8.13
CA LYS A 340 -1.14 -19.10 9.04
C LYS A 340 -0.24 -19.93 9.96
N GLU A 341 0.86 -20.45 9.41
CA GLU A 341 1.79 -21.29 10.18
C GLU A 341 2.62 -20.46 11.16
N GLU A 342 3.02 -19.27 10.76
CA GLU A 342 3.92 -18.39 11.51
C GLU A 342 3.16 -17.30 12.32
N GLY A 343 1.83 -17.25 12.20
CA GLY A 343 0.98 -16.37 12.99
C GLY A 343 1.07 -14.87 12.66
N PHE A 344 1.29 -14.50 11.40
CA PHE A 344 1.31 -13.09 10.97
C PHE A 344 0.15 -12.68 10.05
N ASP A 345 -0.87 -13.51 9.89
CA ASP A 345 -2.03 -13.23 9.04
C ASP A 345 -2.86 -12.03 9.52
N TYR A 346 -2.80 -11.70 10.81
CA TYR A 346 -3.44 -10.47 11.31
C TYR A 346 -2.88 -9.19 10.68
N SER A 347 -1.65 -9.19 10.19
CA SER A 347 -1.10 -8.07 9.41
C SER A 347 -1.90 -7.86 8.12
N PHE A 348 -2.36 -8.94 7.51
CA PHE A 348 -3.23 -8.91 6.35
C PHE A 348 -4.65 -8.45 6.72
N PHE A 349 -5.20 -8.92 7.84
CA PHE A 349 -6.48 -8.40 8.34
C PHE A 349 -6.42 -6.91 8.66
N PHE A 350 -5.33 -6.45 9.25
CA PHE A 350 -5.13 -5.03 9.53
C PHE A 350 -5.07 -4.22 8.24
N PHE A 351 -4.27 -4.67 7.27
CA PHE A 351 -4.19 -4.01 5.97
C PHE A 351 -5.56 -3.98 5.27
N ASP A 352 -6.26 -5.10 5.22
CA ASP A 352 -7.58 -5.22 4.61
C ASP A 352 -8.61 -4.28 5.25
N LYS A 353 -8.59 -4.16 6.58
CA LYS A 353 -9.47 -3.25 7.34
C LYS A 353 -9.31 -1.79 6.91
N TYR A 354 -8.10 -1.36 6.59
CA TYR A 354 -7.80 0.04 6.33
C TYR A 354 -7.54 0.39 4.87
N ALA A 355 -7.25 -0.56 4.01
CA ALA A 355 -6.91 -0.31 2.61
C ALA A 355 -7.98 0.51 1.86
N GLY A 356 -9.26 0.21 2.09
CA GLY A 356 -10.39 0.93 1.51
C GLY A 356 -10.76 2.25 2.20
N GLN A 357 -10.11 2.61 3.31
CA GLN A 357 -10.43 3.81 4.10
C GLN A 357 -9.70 5.04 3.55
N ILE A 358 -9.85 5.33 2.26
CA ILE A 358 -9.14 6.42 1.59
C ILE A 358 -9.93 7.73 1.62
N TYR A 359 -11.24 7.65 1.41
CA TYR A 359 -12.11 8.82 1.31
C TYR A 359 -12.72 9.14 2.67
N PRO A 360 -12.36 10.27 3.31
CA PRO A 360 -12.80 10.57 4.67
C PRO A 360 -14.32 10.55 4.86
N LYS A 361 -15.07 10.96 3.83
CA LYS A 361 -16.56 11.00 3.88
C LYS A 361 -17.19 9.63 4.01
N THR A 362 -16.60 8.62 3.40
CA THR A 362 -17.14 7.25 3.34
C THR A 362 -16.34 6.25 4.18
N ALA A 363 -15.18 6.66 4.69
CA ALA A 363 -14.36 5.82 5.54
C ALA A 363 -15.08 5.50 6.86
N ASN A 364 -15.04 4.24 7.27
CA ASN A 364 -15.59 3.78 8.54
C ASN A 364 -14.54 3.70 9.64
N ASN A 365 -13.27 3.61 9.30
CA ASN A 365 -12.18 3.41 10.24
C ASN A 365 -11.06 4.42 10.00
N ALA A 366 -10.40 4.81 11.09
CA ALA A 366 -9.22 5.66 11.11
C ALA A 366 -8.24 5.13 12.14
N PHE A 367 -6.94 5.33 11.97
CA PHE A 367 -5.93 4.95 12.96
C PHE A 367 -4.77 5.94 13.00
N CYS A 368 -4.10 5.95 14.14
CA CYS A 368 -2.79 6.55 14.35
C CYS A 368 -1.90 5.56 15.11
N ALA A 369 -0.95 4.94 14.43
CA ALA A 369 0.09 4.13 15.04
C ALA A 369 1.26 5.03 15.46
N LEU A 370 1.61 4.96 16.72
CA LEU A 370 2.56 5.87 17.36
C LEU A 370 3.98 5.43 17.02
N HIS A 371 4.68 6.32 16.31
CA HIS A 371 5.97 6.03 15.69
C HIS A 371 6.87 7.27 15.72
N LYS A 372 8.17 7.06 15.74
CA LYS A 372 9.17 8.08 15.47
C LYS A 372 10.31 7.47 14.66
N GLY A 373 10.53 7.96 13.45
CA GLY A 373 11.73 7.65 12.67
C GLY A 373 12.82 8.67 12.91
N LEU A 374 14.08 8.26 12.78
CA LEU A 374 15.24 9.13 12.89
C LEU A 374 15.83 9.37 11.49
N ASP A 375 15.34 10.39 10.82
CA ASP A 375 15.80 10.76 9.47
C ASP A 375 17.10 11.55 9.51
N TYR A 376 18.22 10.90 9.36
CA TYR A 376 19.52 11.59 9.40
C TYR A 376 19.80 12.47 8.18
N SER A 377 18.91 12.56 7.19
CA SER A 377 18.98 13.58 6.14
C SER A 377 18.42 14.93 6.57
N ASP A 378 17.63 14.97 7.64
CA ASP A 378 16.97 16.19 8.11
C ASP A 378 17.97 17.14 8.79
N LYS A 379 18.21 18.30 8.15
CA LYS A 379 19.15 19.31 8.66
C LYS A 379 18.51 20.30 9.63
N VAL A 380 17.16 20.33 9.67
CA VAL A 380 16.43 21.24 10.56
C VAL A 380 16.33 20.64 11.94
N VAL A 381 15.90 19.37 12.02
CA VAL A 381 15.80 18.64 13.30
C VAL A 381 17.19 18.25 13.82
N TYR A 382 18.12 17.95 12.90
CA TYR A 382 19.50 17.53 13.22
C TYR A 382 20.51 18.46 12.53
N PRO A 383 20.80 19.63 13.09
CA PRO A 383 21.72 20.61 12.49
C PRO A 383 23.12 20.03 12.23
N GLU A 384 23.70 20.37 11.08
CA GLU A 384 25.04 19.89 10.69
C GLU A 384 26.15 20.30 11.65
N ALA A 385 25.99 21.45 12.31
CA ALA A 385 26.96 21.94 13.33
C ALA A 385 27.06 21.01 14.55
N GLU A 386 25.96 20.31 14.90
CA GLU A 386 25.92 19.43 16.06
C GLU A 386 26.12 17.96 15.64
N PHE A 387 25.43 17.54 14.58
CA PHE A 387 25.36 16.13 14.17
C PHE A 387 26.34 15.77 13.05
N GLY A 388 27.03 16.75 12.46
CA GLY A 388 27.92 16.55 11.32
C GLY A 388 27.22 16.63 9.97
N LEU A 389 28.01 16.63 8.89
CA LEU A 389 27.53 16.81 7.51
C LEU A 389 26.44 15.83 7.15
N ALA A 390 25.30 16.32 6.62
CA ALA A 390 24.22 15.51 6.13
C ALA A 390 24.56 14.87 4.77
N SER A 391 25.22 13.73 4.84
CA SER A 391 25.61 12.90 3.71
C SER A 391 25.28 11.45 4.01
N GLN A 392 24.76 10.73 3.02
CA GLN A 392 24.49 9.28 3.12
C GLN A 392 25.72 8.44 3.51
N LYS A 393 26.93 8.99 3.32
CA LYS A 393 28.20 8.33 3.67
C LYS A 393 28.64 8.64 5.10
N ASN A 394 27.97 9.58 5.79
CA ASN A 394 28.38 9.99 7.13
C ASN A 394 27.72 9.09 8.19
N ILE A 395 28.39 8.00 8.52
CA ILE A 395 27.95 7.02 9.52
C ILE A 395 27.90 7.67 10.91
N GLU A 396 28.88 8.51 11.26
CA GLU A 396 28.98 9.17 12.55
C GLU A 396 27.74 10.05 12.85
N ARG A 397 27.17 10.69 11.81
CA ARG A 397 25.92 11.45 11.94
C ARG A 397 24.75 10.56 12.36
N ALA A 398 24.58 9.40 11.73
CA ALA A 398 23.52 8.46 12.07
C ALA A 398 23.69 7.93 13.50
N GLU A 399 24.91 7.63 13.91
CA GLU A 399 25.24 7.20 15.27
C GLU A 399 24.92 8.28 16.30
N LYS A 400 25.33 9.54 16.06
CA LYS A 400 25.01 10.66 16.94
C LYS A 400 23.53 10.92 17.08
N ILE A 401 22.77 10.89 15.97
CA ILE A 401 21.31 11.06 15.99
C ILE A 401 20.66 9.93 16.81
N THR A 402 21.04 8.69 16.59
CA THR A 402 20.49 7.56 17.34
C THR A 402 20.84 7.63 18.82
N ALA A 403 22.09 7.98 19.15
CA ALA A 403 22.55 8.10 20.53
C ALA A 403 21.79 9.18 21.32
N ALA A 404 21.35 10.27 20.67
CA ALA A 404 20.55 11.31 21.30
C ALA A 404 19.20 10.78 21.86
N PHE A 405 18.70 9.69 21.29
CA PHE A 405 17.45 9.07 21.69
C PHE A 405 17.62 7.69 22.36
N ALA A 406 18.85 7.29 22.69
CA ALA A 406 19.16 6.00 23.27
C ALA A 406 18.43 5.75 24.61
N LYS A 407 18.18 6.80 25.41
CA LYS A 407 17.42 6.72 26.66
C LYS A 407 15.97 6.27 26.48
N TYR A 408 15.42 6.44 25.26
CA TYR A 408 14.07 5.99 24.87
C TYR A 408 14.09 4.70 24.07
N GLY A 409 15.22 3.98 24.04
CA GLY A 409 15.37 2.68 23.40
C GLY A 409 15.82 2.74 21.93
N ALA A 410 16.13 3.91 21.38
CA ALA A 410 16.67 3.99 20.01
C ALA A 410 18.03 3.29 19.93
N ALA A 411 18.20 2.46 18.89
CA ALA A 411 19.44 1.73 18.65
C ALA A 411 19.61 1.42 17.15
N ILE A 412 20.83 1.15 16.75
CA ILE A 412 21.15 0.61 15.44
C ILE A 412 21.64 -0.82 15.65
N ASP A 413 20.76 -1.78 15.36
CA ASP A 413 21.03 -3.20 15.62
C ASP A 413 21.83 -3.86 14.47
N ASP A 414 21.67 -3.34 13.27
CA ASP A 414 22.38 -3.83 12.08
C ASP A 414 23.40 -2.78 11.60
N LYS A 415 24.68 -3.11 11.68
CA LYS A 415 25.75 -2.22 11.21
C LYS A 415 25.68 -1.92 9.71
N SER A 416 25.11 -2.81 8.90
CA SER A 416 24.88 -2.58 7.48
C SER A 416 23.84 -1.48 7.25
N ALA A 417 22.97 -1.25 8.19
CA ALA A 417 21.95 -0.22 8.15
C ALA A 417 22.53 1.20 8.17
N LEU A 418 23.72 1.41 8.74
CA LEU A 418 24.44 2.69 8.71
C LEU A 418 24.79 3.12 7.29
N THR A 419 24.87 2.18 6.36
CA THR A 419 25.19 2.41 4.95
C THR A 419 23.95 2.36 4.05
N MET A 420 22.74 2.35 4.60
CA MET A 420 21.48 2.17 3.87
C MET A 420 21.30 3.12 2.69
N GLY A 421 21.71 4.35 2.83
CA GLY A 421 21.64 5.29 1.72
C GLY A 421 22.53 4.93 0.53
N GLN A 422 23.48 4.04 0.71
CA GLN A 422 24.37 3.57 -0.35
C GLN A 422 23.88 2.26 -0.98
N VAL A 423 23.20 1.44 -0.20
CA VAL A 423 22.65 0.14 -0.62
C VAL A 423 21.15 0.31 -0.81
N LYS A 424 20.78 1.08 -1.81
CA LYS A 424 19.37 1.19 -2.17
C LYS A 424 18.76 -0.20 -2.26
N GLN A 425 17.82 -0.49 -1.35
CA GLN A 425 16.79 -1.48 -1.54
C GLN A 425 17.14 -2.96 -1.45
N ARG A 426 18.20 -3.34 -0.87
CA ARG A 426 18.45 -4.77 -0.79
C ARG A 426 18.40 -5.27 0.64
N GLY A 427 17.22 -5.30 1.13
CA GLY A 427 16.73 -6.23 2.15
C GLY A 427 17.50 -6.43 3.44
N ASN A 428 18.67 -5.85 3.61
CA ASN A 428 19.46 -6.07 4.82
C ASN A 428 19.11 -5.09 5.90
N GLN A 429 18.04 -4.45 5.72
CA GLN A 429 18.05 -3.22 6.27
C GLN A 429 17.18 -3.16 7.37
N ALA A 430 16.95 -3.73 7.98
CA ALA A 430 16.40 -2.83 8.75
C ALA A 430 15.08 -3.01 9.35
N GLY A 431 14.58 -4.13 9.48
CA GLY A 431 13.47 -4.36 10.37
C GLY A 431 13.73 -3.80 11.78
N PHE A 432 15.00 -3.58 12.10
CA PHE A 432 15.46 -3.20 13.44
C PHE A 432 16.30 -1.92 13.47
N ASN A 433 16.32 -1.17 12.40
CA ASN A 433 17.04 0.07 12.33
C ASN A 433 16.10 1.25 12.58
N ASP A 434 16.44 2.12 13.50
CA ASP A 434 15.64 3.27 13.87
C ASP A 434 16.07 4.56 13.17
N ALA A 435 17.23 4.56 12.53
CA ALA A 435 17.76 5.69 11.79
C ALA A 435 17.96 5.33 10.32
N GLY A 436 17.75 6.26 9.43
CA GLY A 436 17.94 6.08 8.00
C GLY A 436 17.99 7.39 7.23
N TRP A 437 18.20 7.31 5.93
CA TRP A 437 18.21 8.46 5.04
C TRP A 437 16.87 8.66 4.38
N LYS A 438 16.22 9.82 4.56
CA LYS A 438 14.90 10.16 4.03
C LYS A 438 13.78 9.23 4.50
N ILE A 439 13.85 8.75 5.72
CA ILE A 439 12.76 7.96 6.29
C ILE A 439 11.63 8.87 6.81
N TRP A 440 10.44 8.30 6.94
CA TRP A 440 9.31 9.00 7.54
C TRP A 440 9.52 9.17 9.03
N SER A 441 9.49 10.41 9.50
CA SER A 441 9.83 10.72 10.90
C SER A 441 8.63 10.71 11.84
N ASP A 442 7.41 10.79 11.31
CA ASP A 442 6.19 10.96 12.11
C ASP A 442 5.45 9.65 12.37
N ASN A 443 4.34 9.74 13.10
CA ASN A 443 3.44 8.61 13.30
C ASN A 443 2.94 8.07 11.96
N TYR A 444 2.65 6.78 11.89
CA TYR A 444 1.94 6.19 10.77
C TYR A 444 0.44 6.31 10.98
N SER A 445 -0.26 6.92 10.04
CA SER A 445 -1.66 7.28 10.26
C SER A 445 -2.52 7.16 9.00
N ARG A 446 -3.83 6.98 9.24
CA ARG A 446 -4.85 7.16 8.20
C ARG A 446 -6.07 7.82 8.81
N LEU A 447 -6.35 9.05 8.39
CA LEU A 447 -7.48 9.87 8.80
C LEU A 447 -7.55 10.25 10.29
N LEU A 448 -6.65 9.76 11.13
CA LEU A 448 -6.47 10.15 12.53
C LEU A 448 -5.03 10.58 12.74
N TYR A 449 -4.80 11.80 13.18
CA TYR A 449 -3.47 12.40 13.27
C TYR A 449 -3.18 12.87 14.69
N GLN A 450 -2.00 12.57 15.21
CA GLN A 450 -1.54 13.16 16.47
C GLN A 450 -1.05 14.61 16.24
N ILE A 451 -1.41 15.51 17.13
CA ILE A 451 -1.07 16.94 17.05
C ILE A 451 0.23 17.17 17.81
N ASN A 452 1.26 17.68 17.11
CA ASN A 452 2.55 18.05 17.67
C ASN A 452 3.09 17.03 18.69
N PRO A 453 3.31 15.76 18.29
CA PRO A 453 3.60 14.69 19.23
C PRO A 453 4.82 14.99 20.14
N ASP A 454 5.90 15.53 19.59
CA ASP A 454 7.14 15.73 20.32
C ASP A 454 7.06 16.85 21.39
N GLU A 455 6.02 17.70 21.33
CA GLU A 455 5.77 18.73 22.35
C GLU A 455 5.12 18.14 23.61
N THR A 456 4.30 17.08 23.46
CA THR A 456 3.38 16.65 24.51
C THR A 456 3.61 15.23 25.00
N CYS A 457 4.44 14.44 24.30
CA CYS A 457 4.83 13.08 24.69
C CYS A 457 6.25 12.78 24.18
N ILE A 458 6.80 11.66 24.60
CA ILE A 458 8.10 11.16 24.16
C ILE A 458 7.96 10.00 23.17
N PRO A 459 8.88 9.83 22.23
CA PRO A 459 8.97 8.63 21.43
C PRO A 459 9.63 7.49 22.22
N ILE A 460 9.21 6.26 21.92
CA ILE A 460 9.82 5.04 22.47
C ILE A 460 10.02 4.05 21.34
N TRP A 461 11.23 3.47 21.25
CA TRP A 461 11.60 2.55 20.18
C TRP A 461 11.56 1.09 20.62
N ARG A 462 11.88 0.79 21.86
CA ARG A 462 11.93 -0.57 22.37
C ARG A 462 11.38 -0.61 23.78
N VAL A 463 10.09 -0.91 23.87
CA VAL A 463 9.37 -0.84 25.15
C VAL A 463 9.93 -1.84 26.17
N ASN A 464 10.26 -3.05 25.74
CA ASN A 464 10.75 -4.14 26.58
C ASN A 464 12.25 -4.46 26.38
N GLY A 465 13.04 -3.49 25.96
CA GLY A 465 14.47 -3.69 25.69
C GLY A 465 14.77 -4.16 24.26
N PRO A 466 15.90 -4.79 24.01
CA PRO A 466 16.30 -5.21 22.68
C PRO A 466 15.26 -6.09 22.01
N LEU A 467 14.96 -5.84 20.73
CA LEU A 467 14.03 -6.65 19.97
C LEU A 467 14.58 -8.05 19.74
N THR A 468 13.73 -9.03 19.94
CA THR A 468 14.04 -10.45 19.80
C THR A 468 12.99 -11.13 18.93
N PRO A 469 13.20 -12.36 18.48
CA PRO A 469 12.15 -13.14 17.82
C PRO A 469 10.86 -13.32 18.65
N ARG A 470 10.93 -13.06 19.95
CA ARG A 470 9.78 -13.15 20.86
C ARG A 470 9.18 -11.79 21.26
N SER A 471 9.74 -10.69 20.77
CA SER A 471 9.18 -9.36 21.03
C SER A 471 7.78 -9.25 20.46
N SER A 472 6.87 -8.66 21.23
CA SER A 472 5.53 -8.31 20.75
C SER A 472 5.62 -7.35 19.58
N ILE A 473 4.65 -7.39 18.68
CA ILE A 473 4.54 -6.42 17.58
C ILE A 473 4.45 -4.96 18.07
N TYR A 474 3.94 -4.77 19.28
CA TYR A 474 3.82 -3.46 19.90
C TYR A 474 5.12 -2.98 20.56
N ASP A 475 6.11 -3.84 20.75
CA ASP A 475 7.37 -3.47 21.41
C ASP A 475 8.28 -2.57 20.56
N ARG A 476 8.02 -2.51 19.24
CA ARG A 476 8.92 -1.83 18.31
C ARG A 476 8.85 -0.31 18.41
N PHE A 477 7.66 0.25 18.25
CA PHE A 477 7.43 1.70 18.29
C PHE A 477 6.23 2.02 19.16
N ALA A 478 6.39 3.06 19.97
CA ALA A 478 5.34 3.58 20.83
C ALA A 478 5.62 5.06 21.14
N ARG A 479 4.70 5.68 21.86
CA ARG A 479 4.93 6.96 22.53
C ARG A 479 4.46 6.85 23.99
N GLY A 480 5.11 7.58 24.88
CA GLY A 480 4.79 7.58 26.29
C GLY A 480 4.63 8.98 26.85
N PHE A 481 4.03 9.07 28.03
CA PHE A 481 4.14 10.26 28.86
C PHE A 481 5.55 10.37 29.44
N GLU A 482 5.93 11.55 29.87
CA GLU A 482 7.12 11.85 30.65
C GLU A 482 6.77 13.01 31.59
N HIS A 483 6.13 12.66 32.70
CA HIS A 483 5.59 13.63 33.68
C HIS A 483 6.64 14.61 34.17
N VAL A 484 7.85 14.14 34.43
CA VAL A 484 8.97 14.96 34.89
C VAL A 484 9.33 16.11 33.94
N SER A 485 9.01 15.98 32.66
CA SER A 485 9.22 17.02 31.64
C SER A 485 7.93 17.75 31.23
N GLY A 486 6.82 17.49 31.92
CA GLY A 486 5.51 18.10 31.64
C GLY A 486 4.86 17.56 30.36
N LYS A 487 5.23 16.37 29.91
CA LYS A 487 4.68 15.72 28.72
C LYS A 487 3.61 14.70 29.13
N ASP A 488 2.45 15.21 29.48
CA ASP A 488 1.36 14.45 30.11
C ASP A 488 0.14 14.23 29.22
N ALA A 489 0.27 14.45 27.91
CA ALA A 489 -0.89 14.28 27.04
C ALA A 489 -0.53 13.92 25.60
N MET A 490 -1.47 13.27 24.90
CA MET A 490 -1.43 13.03 23.47
C MET A 490 -2.75 13.49 22.87
N TYR A 491 -2.69 14.46 21.95
CA TYR A 491 -3.86 15.06 21.32
C TYR A 491 -4.01 14.56 19.89
N PHE A 492 -5.23 14.14 19.50
CA PHE A 492 -5.51 13.61 18.18
C PHE A 492 -6.64 14.38 17.52
N LYS A 493 -6.57 14.53 16.21
CA LYS A 493 -7.64 15.06 15.38
C LYS A 493 -7.97 14.11 14.24
N LEU A 494 -9.25 13.95 13.96
CA LEU A 494 -9.73 13.27 12.76
C LEU A 494 -9.67 14.21 11.56
N HIS A 495 -9.51 13.62 10.38
CA HIS A 495 -9.66 14.38 9.15
C HIS A 495 -11.05 15.03 9.10
N GLU A 496 -11.14 16.31 8.72
CA GLU A 496 -12.40 17.09 8.72
C GLU A 496 -13.54 16.40 7.99
N GLY A 497 -13.25 15.73 6.88
CA GLY A 497 -14.23 14.98 6.11
C GLY A 497 -14.77 13.73 6.79
N PHE A 498 -14.11 13.24 7.86
CA PHE A 498 -14.59 12.07 8.60
C PHE A 498 -15.77 12.41 9.53
N SER A 499 -15.85 13.63 10.05
CA SER A 499 -16.95 14.12 10.87
C SER A 499 -17.53 15.42 10.30
N GLN A 500 -18.31 15.34 9.21
CA GLN A 500 -18.71 16.51 8.41
C GLN A 500 -19.79 17.38 9.02
N ASP A 501 -20.73 16.79 9.75
CA ASP A 501 -21.83 17.48 10.40
C ASP A 501 -21.56 17.55 11.91
N ALA A 502 -21.95 18.66 12.51
CA ALA A 502 -21.82 18.87 13.96
C ALA A 502 -22.85 18.08 14.80
N LYS A 503 -23.38 16.98 14.25
CA LYS A 503 -24.37 16.16 14.96
C LYS A 503 -23.66 15.07 15.78
N PRO A 504 -24.18 14.75 16.97
CA PRO A 504 -23.69 13.63 17.76
C PRO A 504 -23.72 12.31 17.01
N LYS A 505 -22.67 11.52 17.13
CA LYS A 505 -22.50 10.24 16.45
C LYS A 505 -22.05 9.17 17.40
N VAL A 506 -22.44 7.93 17.08
CA VAL A 506 -21.87 6.75 17.71
C VAL A 506 -20.49 6.48 17.10
N MET A 507 -19.49 6.44 17.96
CA MET A 507 -18.11 6.11 17.60
C MET A 507 -17.54 5.10 18.58
N SER A 508 -16.73 4.18 18.07
CA SER A 508 -15.93 3.30 18.89
C SER A 508 -14.47 3.72 18.83
N ILE A 509 -13.80 3.74 19.96
CA ILE A 509 -12.39 4.11 20.09
C ILE A 509 -11.66 2.95 20.72
N ASN A 510 -10.53 2.57 20.14
CA ASN A 510 -9.62 1.55 20.64
C ASN A 510 -8.27 2.18 20.95
N VAL A 511 -7.69 1.83 22.08
CA VAL A 511 -6.35 2.26 22.49
C VAL A 511 -5.55 1.03 22.91
N VAL A 512 -4.37 0.84 22.35
CA VAL A 512 -3.43 -0.17 22.82
C VAL A 512 -2.36 0.52 23.67
N TRP A 513 -2.20 0.08 24.90
CA TRP A 513 -1.29 0.67 25.87
C TRP A 513 -0.53 -0.41 26.66
N TYR A 514 0.63 -0.05 27.18
CA TYR A 514 1.49 -0.93 27.96
C TYR A 514 1.36 -0.59 29.44
N ASP A 515 0.91 -1.55 30.24
CA ASP A 515 0.74 -1.42 31.69
C ASP A 515 2.07 -1.70 32.43
N GLY A 516 2.98 -0.75 32.35
CA GLY A 516 4.33 -0.88 32.89
C GLY A 516 4.47 -0.56 34.36
N VAL A 517 3.54 0.22 34.95
CA VAL A 517 3.68 0.80 36.30
C VAL A 517 2.41 0.60 37.10
N GLU A 518 2.52 -0.10 38.25
CA GLU A 518 1.39 -0.31 39.16
C GLU A 518 0.82 1.01 39.66
N GLY A 519 -0.49 1.15 39.56
CA GLY A 519 -1.26 2.30 40.00
C GLY A 519 -1.10 3.56 39.14
N SER A 520 -0.47 3.47 37.96
CA SER A 520 -0.50 4.58 36.98
C SER A 520 -1.93 4.90 36.55
N LYS A 521 -2.20 6.16 36.22
CA LYS A 521 -3.56 6.58 35.89
C LYS A 521 -3.57 7.47 34.64
N TRP A 522 -4.38 7.06 33.67
CA TRP A 522 -4.67 7.87 32.50
C TRP A 522 -6.14 7.83 32.14
N LYS A 523 -6.56 8.80 31.32
CA LYS A 523 -7.93 8.87 30.80
C LYS A 523 -7.93 9.15 29.30
N LEU A 524 -9.02 8.74 28.65
CA LEU A 524 -9.36 9.13 27.27
C LEU A 524 -10.49 10.13 27.32
N ASP A 525 -10.24 11.35 26.86
CA ASP A 525 -11.24 12.39 26.65
C ASP A 525 -11.59 12.52 25.16
N TYR A 526 -12.83 12.94 24.85
CA TYR A 526 -13.30 13.13 23.48
C TYR A 526 -14.15 14.40 23.34
N ASP A 527 -14.15 14.98 22.14
CA ASP A 527 -14.96 16.15 21.81
C ASP A 527 -16.43 15.78 21.62
N ALA A 528 -17.27 16.20 22.57
CA ALA A 528 -18.71 16.04 22.58
C ALA A 528 -19.46 17.28 22.04
N GLY A 529 -18.74 18.25 21.47
CA GLY A 529 -19.27 19.51 20.95
C GLY A 529 -19.32 20.62 22.00
N ALA A 530 -19.67 21.82 21.55
CA ALA A 530 -19.76 23.03 22.39
C ALA A 530 -18.47 23.35 23.18
N LYS A 531 -17.30 22.96 22.61
CA LYS A 531 -15.98 23.06 23.28
C LYS A 531 -15.89 22.30 24.61
N THR A 532 -16.66 21.23 24.72
CA THR A 532 -16.70 20.38 25.92
C THR A 532 -16.03 19.04 25.61
N MET A 533 -14.97 18.74 26.34
CA MET A 533 -14.40 17.40 26.38
C MET A 533 -15.08 16.57 27.46
N LYS A 534 -15.46 15.35 27.11
CA LYS A 534 -15.99 14.35 28.03
C LYS A 534 -15.02 13.20 28.18
N THR A 535 -14.95 12.64 29.37
CA THR A 535 -14.15 11.44 29.62
C THR A 535 -14.92 10.20 29.17
N ALA A 536 -14.31 9.43 28.27
CA ALA A 536 -14.83 8.15 27.79
C ALA A 536 -14.45 7.00 28.73
N ILE A 537 -13.20 6.94 29.16
CA ILE A 537 -12.67 5.93 30.09
C ILE A 537 -11.63 6.56 31.02
N ASN A 538 -11.54 5.99 32.23
CA ASN A 538 -10.45 6.20 33.16
C ASN A 538 -9.80 4.84 33.44
N ILE A 539 -8.50 4.77 33.41
CA ILE A 539 -7.72 3.55 33.64
C ILE A 539 -6.83 3.72 34.86
N THR A 540 -6.67 2.63 35.60
CA THR A 540 -5.65 2.49 36.64
C THR A 540 -4.85 1.23 36.32
N GLY A 541 -3.57 1.37 36.12
CA GLY A 541 -2.65 0.29 35.79
C GLY A 541 -2.44 -0.68 36.94
N LYS A 542 -2.18 -1.93 36.60
CA LYS A 542 -1.83 -3.02 37.55
C LYS A 542 -0.34 -3.27 37.62
N GLY A 543 0.43 -2.69 36.68
CA GLY A 543 1.86 -2.90 36.56
C GLY A 543 2.24 -4.32 36.12
N ASP A 544 1.38 -4.99 35.36
CA ASP A 544 1.59 -6.39 34.95
C ASP A 544 2.58 -6.57 33.80
N LYS A 545 3.10 -5.46 33.27
CA LYS A 545 4.08 -5.40 32.17
C LYS A 545 3.60 -6.06 30.89
N LYS A 546 2.31 -5.88 30.58
CA LYS A 546 1.67 -6.39 29.37
C LYS A 546 1.03 -5.28 28.56
N TRP A 547 0.87 -5.55 27.28
CA TRP A 547 0.03 -4.73 26.42
C TRP A 547 -1.45 -5.01 26.68
N HIS A 548 -2.22 -3.96 26.83
CA HIS A 548 -3.65 -3.98 27.02
C HIS A 548 -4.37 -3.27 25.90
N HIS A 549 -5.61 -3.63 25.72
CA HIS A 549 -6.50 -3.07 24.71
C HIS A 549 -7.75 -2.53 25.37
N GLU A 550 -7.93 -1.22 25.31
CA GLU A 550 -9.10 -0.55 25.84
C GLU A 550 -10.02 -0.12 24.71
N ALA A 551 -11.27 -0.60 24.76
CA ALA A 551 -12.25 -0.30 23.74
C ALA A 551 -13.52 0.29 24.33
N VAL A 552 -13.89 1.46 23.88
CA VAL A 552 -15.09 2.17 24.36
C VAL A 552 -15.98 2.60 23.20
N THR A 553 -17.30 2.52 23.40
CA THR A 553 -18.29 3.09 22.48
C THR A 553 -18.89 4.34 23.11
N ILE A 554 -18.77 5.46 22.42
CA ILE A 554 -19.36 6.75 22.78
C ILE A 554 -20.53 7.07 21.84
N LYS A 555 -21.59 7.69 22.34
CA LYS A 555 -22.83 7.90 21.57
C LYS A 555 -23.05 9.35 21.10
N ASP A 556 -22.26 10.26 21.61
CA ASP A 556 -22.42 11.70 21.41
C ASP A 556 -21.13 12.39 20.94
N ALA A 557 -20.26 11.66 20.25
CA ALA A 557 -19.08 12.24 19.61
C ALA A 557 -19.46 13.26 18.56
N VAL A 558 -18.90 14.45 18.63
CA VAL A 558 -19.10 15.51 17.63
C VAL A 558 -17.86 15.68 16.74
N PHE A 559 -16.67 15.62 17.31
CA PHE A 559 -15.39 15.69 16.63
C PHE A 559 -15.27 16.89 15.69
N ARG A 560 -15.18 18.07 16.28
CA ARG A 560 -15.07 19.37 15.58
C ARG A 560 -13.94 20.21 16.14
N TYR A 561 -12.88 19.54 16.59
CA TYR A 561 -11.68 20.19 17.09
C TYR A 561 -11.95 21.05 18.35
N GLY A 562 -12.91 20.64 19.17
CA GLY A 562 -13.33 21.35 20.36
C GLY A 562 -12.38 21.24 21.55
N GLY A 563 -11.44 20.30 21.52
CA GLY A 563 -10.49 20.04 22.58
C GLY A 563 -9.25 20.93 22.59
N ILE A 564 -8.37 20.68 23.56
CA ILE A 564 -7.09 21.36 23.68
C ILE A 564 -6.28 21.18 22.38
N LYS A 565 -5.61 22.23 21.94
CA LYS A 565 -4.86 22.28 20.65
C LYS A 565 -5.72 21.95 19.43
N GLY A 566 -7.05 22.02 19.52
CA GLY A 566 -7.95 21.65 18.42
C GLY A 566 -8.08 20.14 18.25
N SER A 567 -8.02 19.38 19.32
CA SER A 567 -8.17 17.93 19.30
C SER A 567 -9.62 17.46 19.29
N ASP A 568 -9.83 16.27 18.77
CA ASP A 568 -11.08 15.49 18.87
C ASP A 568 -10.98 14.42 19.96
N LEU A 569 -9.76 13.90 20.21
CA LEU A 569 -9.44 12.93 21.25
C LEU A 569 -8.19 13.38 22.01
N ALA A 570 -8.12 13.00 23.28
CA ALA A 570 -6.94 13.20 24.12
C ALA A 570 -6.73 12.02 25.05
N LEU A 571 -5.50 11.49 25.06
CA LEU A 571 -4.99 10.63 26.14
C LEU A 571 -4.31 11.57 27.12
N ILE A 572 -4.69 11.50 28.40
CA ILE A 572 -4.22 12.44 29.42
C ILE A 572 -3.73 11.66 30.62
N ASN A 573 -2.50 11.93 31.04
CA ASN A 573 -1.96 11.48 32.31
C ASN A 573 -2.73 12.17 33.46
N THR A 574 -3.07 11.43 34.49
CA THR A 574 -3.81 11.96 35.65
C THR A 574 -3.10 11.77 36.99
N ASP A 575 -1.86 11.29 36.94
CA ASP A 575 -0.97 11.20 38.11
C ASP A 575 0.49 11.53 37.74
N ASP A 576 1.45 11.12 38.54
CA ASP A 576 2.89 11.39 38.35
C ASP A 576 3.66 10.23 37.69
N LYS A 577 2.94 9.22 37.17
CA LYS A 577 3.52 8.02 36.54
C LYS A 577 3.33 8.08 35.00
N ASP A 578 4.20 7.37 34.33
CA ASP A 578 4.21 7.39 32.87
C ASP A 578 3.60 6.13 32.26
N ASP A 579 2.71 6.29 31.29
CA ASP A 579 2.10 5.22 30.50
C ASP A 579 2.56 5.29 29.05
N ILE A 580 2.56 4.14 28.38
CA ILE A 580 3.06 3.97 27.02
C ILE A 580 1.93 3.49 26.12
N PHE A 581 1.83 4.06 24.91
CA PHE A 581 0.76 3.77 23.96
C PHE A 581 1.33 3.41 22.59
N SER A 582 0.70 2.43 21.92
CA SER A 582 1.14 1.95 20.60
C SER A 582 0.26 2.44 19.45
N ILE A 583 -1.07 2.33 19.58
CA ILE A 583 -1.99 2.70 18.50
C ILE A 583 -3.31 3.20 19.07
N VAL A 584 -3.89 4.18 18.39
CA VAL A 584 -5.26 4.66 18.61
C VAL A 584 -6.06 4.44 17.33
N GLU A 585 -7.23 3.84 17.45
CA GLU A 585 -8.14 3.59 16.34
C GLU A 585 -9.52 4.20 16.63
N VAL A 586 -10.18 4.68 15.58
CA VAL A 586 -11.55 5.19 15.61
C VAL A 586 -12.37 4.47 14.56
N LYS A 587 -13.58 4.03 14.94
CA LYS A 587 -14.56 3.44 14.03
C LYS A 587 -15.89 4.16 14.15
N ARG A 588 -16.58 4.35 13.03
CA ARG A 588 -18.00 4.79 13.03
C ARG A 588 -18.89 3.65 13.49
N GLY A 589 -19.84 3.95 14.37
CA GLY A 589 -20.79 2.96 14.86
C GLY A 589 -20.29 2.18 16.09
N GLU A 590 -20.93 1.06 16.34
CA GLU A 590 -20.69 0.25 17.53
C GLU A 590 -19.38 -0.54 17.45
N LYS A 591 -18.97 -1.00 18.61
CA LYS A 591 -17.70 -1.62 18.92
C LYS A 591 -17.38 -2.80 18.02
N ASP A 592 -16.30 -2.68 17.30
CA ASP A 592 -15.52 -3.79 16.78
C ASP A 592 -14.32 -3.93 17.72
N VAL A 593 -14.25 -4.98 18.48
CA VAL A 593 -13.10 -5.23 19.36
C VAL A 593 -12.08 -6.01 18.53
N PRO A 594 -11.01 -5.38 18.04
CA PRO A 594 -9.89 -6.16 17.54
C PRO A 594 -9.40 -7.00 18.73
N ALA A 595 -9.24 -8.29 18.51
CA ALA A 595 -8.54 -9.10 19.49
C ALA A 595 -7.15 -8.49 19.68
N LEU A 596 -6.70 -8.36 20.93
CA LEU A 596 -5.27 -8.26 21.20
C LEU A 596 -4.61 -9.42 20.51
N LEU A 597 -3.62 -9.10 19.72
CA LEU A 597 -2.80 -10.17 19.16
C LEU A 597 -2.15 -10.92 20.34
N PRO A 598 -2.11 -12.24 20.28
CA PRO A 598 -1.55 -13.01 21.37
C PRO A 598 -0.15 -12.49 21.67
N GLN A 599 0.06 -12.08 22.90
CA GLN A 599 1.40 -11.86 23.45
C GLN A 599 1.97 -13.24 23.82
N ASP A 600 1.92 -14.16 22.84
CA ASP A 600 2.12 -15.56 23.16
C ASP A 600 3.62 -15.84 23.25
N GLU A 601 4.09 -16.05 24.48
CA GLU A 601 5.44 -16.50 24.78
C GLU A 601 5.79 -17.83 24.07
N ASN A 602 4.80 -18.53 23.54
CA ASN A 602 4.94 -19.84 22.90
C ASN A 602 5.06 -19.79 21.37
N HIS A 603 4.79 -18.68 20.74
CA HIS A 603 5.05 -18.50 19.31
C HIS A 603 6.50 -18.08 19.09
N ALA A 604 7.41 -18.92 19.58
CA ALA A 604 8.80 -18.83 19.18
C ALA A 604 8.86 -19.08 17.67
N PHE A 605 9.08 -18.01 16.91
CA PHE A 605 9.45 -18.13 15.52
C PHE A 605 10.67 -19.05 15.42
N SER A 606 10.48 -20.24 14.90
CA SER A 606 11.60 -21.10 14.56
C SER A 606 12.28 -20.48 13.36
N GLY A 607 13.35 -19.71 13.58
CA GLY A 607 14.13 -19.03 12.54
C GLY A 607 14.78 -20.02 11.56
N HIS A 608 13.97 -20.84 10.95
CA HIS A 608 14.39 -21.75 9.93
C HIS A 608 14.24 -21.06 8.59
N ASN A 609 15.36 -20.88 7.95
CA ASN A 609 15.44 -20.55 6.55
C ASN A 609 14.77 -21.68 5.74
N LYS A 610 13.43 -21.72 5.74
CA LYS A 610 12.60 -22.74 5.09
C LYS A 610 12.24 -22.34 3.67
N GLY A 611 13.10 -21.58 2.99
CA GLY A 611 12.90 -21.11 1.63
C GLY A 611 12.52 -22.17 0.59
N THR A 612 12.50 -23.44 0.99
CA THR A 612 12.07 -24.57 0.17
C THR A 612 10.69 -25.11 0.50
N LYS A 613 10.09 -24.72 1.64
CA LYS A 613 8.78 -25.25 2.08
C LYS A 613 7.62 -24.51 1.42
N TYR A 614 7.73 -23.21 1.22
CA TYR A 614 6.65 -22.36 0.75
C TYR A 614 6.87 -21.95 -0.71
N GLY A 615 6.45 -22.79 -1.62
CA GLY A 615 6.40 -22.52 -3.05
C GLY A 615 7.77 -22.32 -3.73
N LYS A 616 7.99 -22.99 -4.83
CA LYS A 616 9.03 -22.65 -5.80
C LYS A 616 8.53 -21.49 -6.67
N GLY A 617 8.14 -20.38 -6.02
CA GLY A 617 7.68 -19.20 -6.72
C GLY A 617 8.87 -18.39 -7.20
N GLU A 618 8.95 -18.22 -8.47
CA GLU A 618 9.59 -17.18 -9.27
C GLU A 618 10.60 -16.27 -8.55
N ASN A 619 11.84 -16.70 -8.50
CA ASN A 619 12.99 -15.93 -8.02
C ASN A 619 13.54 -15.08 -9.15
N ALA A 620 13.03 -13.87 -9.33
CA ALA A 620 13.64 -12.93 -10.24
C ALA A 620 14.92 -12.26 -9.68
N ASP A 621 15.18 -12.34 -8.36
CA ASP A 621 16.25 -11.59 -7.70
C ASP A 621 17.31 -12.45 -6.94
N GLU A 622 17.18 -13.77 -6.86
CA GLU A 622 18.16 -14.60 -6.14
C GLU A 622 19.52 -14.78 -6.86
N GLY A 623 19.59 -14.51 -8.15
CA GLY A 623 20.80 -14.68 -8.94
C GLY A 623 21.99 -13.82 -8.51
N ASP A 624 21.75 -12.65 -7.94
CA ASP A 624 22.78 -11.65 -7.65
C ASP A 624 23.48 -11.79 -6.30
N ILE A 625 22.84 -12.46 -5.32
CA ILE A 625 23.38 -12.53 -3.95
C ILE A 625 24.35 -13.71 -3.78
N GLN A 626 24.05 -14.86 -4.37
CA GLN A 626 24.92 -16.05 -4.21
C GLN A 626 26.20 -16.01 -5.04
N LYS A 627 26.29 -15.18 -6.09
CA LYS A 627 27.48 -15.13 -6.95
C LYS A 627 28.58 -14.19 -6.46
N LYS A 628 28.27 -13.20 -5.62
CA LYS A 628 29.31 -12.34 -5.02
C LYS A 628 30.12 -13.05 -3.96
N ASP A 629 29.52 -13.96 -3.20
CA ASP A 629 30.27 -14.74 -2.19
C ASP A 629 31.17 -15.79 -2.81
N LYS A 630 30.82 -16.37 -3.97
CA LYS A 630 31.67 -17.31 -4.69
C LYS A 630 32.84 -16.67 -5.46
N LYS A 631 32.76 -15.38 -5.79
CA LYS A 631 33.89 -14.65 -6.41
C LYS A 631 34.90 -14.15 -5.38
N GLY A 632 34.49 -13.94 -4.12
CA GLY A 632 35.40 -13.59 -3.02
C GLY A 632 36.38 -14.71 -2.68
N ASP A 633 35.94 -15.97 -2.74
CA ASP A 633 36.78 -17.14 -2.39
C ASP A 633 37.73 -17.60 -3.49
N LYS A 634 37.48 -17.25 -4.76
CA LYS A 634 38.39 -17.64 -5.85
C LYS A 634 39.62 -16.73 -6.01
N VAL A 635 39.58 -15.53 -5.46
CA VAL A 635 40.72 -14.58 -5.54
C VAL A 635 41.78 -14.84 -4.45
N LYS A 636 41.45 -15.61 -3.41
CA LYS A 636 42.40 -15.94 -2.33
C LYS A 636 43.22 -17.21 -2.55
N LYS A 637 42.96 -17.99 -3.61
CA LYS A 637 43.70 -19.27 -3.86
C LYS A 637 44.85 -19.17 -4.87
N ASN A 638 45.10 -18.02 -5.49
CA ASN A 638 46.18 -17.86 -6.48
C ASN A 638 47.28 -16.88 -6.05
N LYS A 639 47.63 -16.87 -4.76
CA LYS A 639 48.81 -16.11 -4.30
C LYS A 639 49.71 -16.89 -3.34
N ASN A 640 49.79 -18.19 -3.48
CA ASN A 640 50.87 -18.98 -2.87
C ASN A 640 51.12 -20.18 -3.78
N GLU A 641 51.85 -19.95 -4.87
CA GLU A 641 52.84 -20.85 -5.51
C GLU A 641 53.80 -19.97 -6.32
#